data_a8fa826a2b54203a788612f28a4bfb62
#
_entry.id   a8fa826a2b54203a788612f28a4bfb62
#
_cell.length_a   1.000
_cell.length_b   1.000
_cell.length_c   1.000
_cell.angle_alpha   90.00
_cell.angle_beta   90.00
_cell.angle_gamma   90.00
#
_symmetry.space_group_name_H-M   'P 1'
#
loop_
_entity.id
_entity.type
_entity.pdbx_description
1 polymer ?
#
loop_
_entity_poly.entity_id
_entity_poly.type
_entity_poly.pdbx_seq_one_letter_code
_entity_poly.pdbx_strand_id
1 'polypeptide(L)'
;MILALIIALPFMGALLPLLAERGGRTLCAASAGVAPLIGLILLLGQRGTVFAGQTLTASYSWLPEIGINLSLRLDGLGFLFALLILGIGLLVILYARYYLSEQEPMGRFFAFLLLFMGSMLGVVLAENLLLMMLFWELTSLSSFLLIGFWGSRSDARKGARMALTVTGGGGLALLAGVLLLGHIAGSFELTEVLAAGELIRAHALYPLVLILILLGVFTKSAQFPFHFWLPHAMAAPTPVSAYLHSATMVKAGVFLLARLYPALAGTEWFFYLVSLSGLVTLLLGAGMALFQHDLKGLLAYSTISHLGLITLLFGLDSPLSNVAAVFHIINHATFKASLFMAAGIIDHETGSRDMRLINGMWKYLPHTAVLAIVASLAMAGVPLLNGFLSKEMFFGETLSQNLLGSFNWLVPAVATLAGVFSVAYSLRFIHDVFFNGEPARLPKFPPHEPPRYMKVPVEILVFLCLLVGMLPAYTVAPLLAAAASASLGGQLPEYSLAIWHGFNLPLLMSVVALVGGVLVYVLRKPLFNWYAGLPEVDAKLVFEQQVQRVVALAARLTAWLENGSLQRYLAWLLGAALVVVAVELAPLARLTGSRGLTPLDGITALGMLVLAFSGLATALFHRMRLVALLILSVAGLLVALAFARFSAPDLALTQLSVEVVTMVLLMLALYFLPSRTPAESSSLRGLRDVALAGGVGMLVALLAYAVLTRPYESIAGFFVENSVSGGGGYNVVNVILVDFRGFDTLGEISVLAIAGVGIYAMLAGFALHKPTCDPQGRNWAHAKHPLILETLSRVLLPLALLISVFIFLRGHNLPGGGFIAGLVTAIALVLQYIASGSQWVEQRLPLNYAAMAGAGVLIAGLTGLGSWLFGYPFLTSAFGHFELPLIGEIELATAMLFDLGVYLTVVGAALLILSYLGKLSLMPEPVXQEEAL
;
A
#
# COMPACT_ATOMS: atom_id res chain seq x y z
N MET A 1 -3.65 17.08 20.66
CA MET A 1 -4.53 15.91 20.84
C MET A 1 -5.83 16.00 20.04
N ILE A 2 -6.53 17.15 20.04
CA ILE A 2 -7.80 17.30 19.32
C ILE A 2 -7.66 17.00 17.82
N LEU A 3 -6.62 17.51 17.16
CA LEU A 3 -6.42 17.28 15.72
C LEU A 3 -6.23 15.79 15.39
N ALA A 4 -5.42 15.10 16.20
CA ALA A 4 -5.22 13.67 16.00
C ALA A 4 -6.53 12.90 16.19
N LEU A 5 -7.35 13.31 17.17
CA LEU A 5 -8.63 12.68 17.43
C LEU A 5 -9.60 12.89 16.25
N ILE A 6 -9.65 14.09 15.68
CA ILE A 6 -10.52 14.38 14.53
C ILE A 6 -10.19 13.43 13.35
N ILE A 7 -8.90 13.20 13.08
CA ILE A 7 -8.48 12.30 12.00
C ILE A 7 -8.76 10.83 12.35
N ALA A 8 -8.47 10.44 13.60
CA ALA A 8 -8.59 9.05 14.02
C ALA A 8 -10.05 8.58 14.14
N LEU A 9 -10.98 9.49 14.47
CA LEU A 9 -12.38 9.12 14.71
C LEU A 9 -13.02 8.37 13.53
N PRO A 10 -12.93 8.84 12.27
CA PRO A 10 -13.51 8.07 11.18
C PRO A 10 -12.88 6.68 11.01
N PHE A 11 -11.57 6.55 11.21
CA PHE A 11 -10.90 5.24 11.10
C PHE A 11 -11.40 4.28 12.18
N MET A 12 -11.47 4.75 13.43
CA MET A 12 -11.99 3.93 14.53
C MET A 12 -13.47 3.67 14.36
N GLY A 13 -14.22 4.69 13.94
CA GLY A 13 -15.65 4.61 13.73
C GLY A 13 -16.06 3.72 12.57
N ALA A 14 -15.12 3.38 11.67
CA ALA A 14 -15.41 2.49 10.54
C ALA A 14 -15.82 1.08 11.00
N LEU A 15 -15.40 0.67 12.18
CA LEU A 15 -15.79 -0.63 12.74
C LEU A 15 -17.26 -0.66 13.20
N LEU A 16 -17.80 0.47 13.61
CA LEU A 16 -19.14 0.54 14.19
C LEU A 16 -20.24 0.08 13.23
N PRO A 17 -20.30 0.57 11.97
CA PRO A 17 -21.35 0.08 11.08
C PRO A 17 -21.21 -1.40 10.72
N LEU A 18 -20.01 -1.96 10.71
CA LEU A 18 -19.82 -3.40 10.51
C LEU A 18 -20.43 -4.20 11.65
N LEU A 19 -20.26 -3.72 12.88
CA LEU A 19 -20.83 -4.39 14.05
C LEU A 19 -22.35 -4.16 14.16
N ALA A 20 -22.83 -2.97 13.76
CA ALA A 20 -24.22 -2.57 13.90
C ALA A 20 -25.12 -3.06 12.76
N GLU A 21 -24.55 -3.66 11.71
CA GLU A 21 -25.31 -4.07 10.51
C GLU A 21 -26.45 -5.03 10.85
N ARG A 22 -26.23 -5.93 11.83
CA ARG A 22 -27.21 -6.90 12.24
C ARG A 22 -28.40 -6.28 12.98
N GLY A 23 -28.25 -5.06 13.49
CA GLY A 23 -29.28 -4.34 14.22
C GLY A 23 -30.23 -3.54 13.33
N GLY A 24 -30.08 -3.64 12.03
CA GLY A 24 -30.93 -2.96 11.06
C GLY A 24 -30.24 -1.80 10.38
N ARG A 25 -30.85 -1.33 9.30
CA ARG A 25 -30.27 -0.32 8.42
C ARG A 25 -30.14 1.05 9.11
N THR A 26 -31.13 1.43 9.90
CA THR A 26 -31.11 2.71 10.59
C THR A 26 -30.03 2.74 11.67
N LEU A 27 -29.88 1.65 12.44
CA LEU A 27 -28.82 1.57 13.45
C LEU A 27 -27.44 1.58 12.78
N CYS A 28 -27.29 0.88 11.67
CA CYS A 28 -26.03 0.85 10.90
C CYS A 28 -25.64 2.26 10.46
N ALA A 29 -26.58 3.01 9.86
CA ALA A 29 -26.32 4.38 9.41
C ALA A 29 -26.07 5.33 10.58
N ALA A 30 -26.84 5.19 11.67
CA ALA A 30 -26.64 6.02 12.85
C ALA A 30 -25.26 5.78 13.47
N SER A 31 -24.83 4.51 13.54
CA SER A 31 -23.49 4.19 14.06
C SER A 31 -22.39 4.76 13.17
N ALA A 32 -22.59 4.77 11.85
CA ALA A 32 -21.63 5.35 10.92
C ALA A 32 -21.51 6.87 11.10
N GLY A 33 -22.57 7.53 11.53
CA GLY A 33 -22.60 8.99 11.73
C GLY A 33 -22.00 9.46 13.05
N VAL A 34 -21.75 8.56 14.00
CA VAL A 34 -21.29 8.94 15.35
C VAL A 34 -19.91 9.61 15.28
N ALA A 35 -18.95 8.95 14.64
CA ALA A 35 -17.57 9.48 14.58
C ALA A 35 -17.50 10.80 13.80
N PRO A 36 -18.11 10.94 12.60
CA PRO A 36 -18.12 12.24 11.93
C PRO A 36 -18.81 13.35 12.73
N LEU A 37 -19.86 13.03 13.45
CA LEU A 37 -20.57 14.03 14.25
C LEU A 37 -19.68 14.54 15.38
N ILE A 38 -19.01 13.63 16.10
CA ILE A 38 -18.07 14.02 17.16
C ILE A 38 -16.94 14.83 16.56
N GLY A 39 -16.39 14.40 15.42
CA GLY A 39 -15.33 15.13 14.73
C GLY A 39 -15.77 16.54 14.32
N LEU A 40 -16.98 16.69 13.82
CA LEU A 40 -17.52 17.99 13.44
C LEU A 40 -17.68 18.91 14.65
N ILE A 41 -18.19 18.38 15.78
CA ILE A 41 -18.34 19.16 17.02
C ILE A 41 -16.95 19.63 17.50
N LEU A 42 -15.96 18.74 17.50
CA LEU A 42 -14.60 19.10 17.89
C LEU A 42 -14.01 20.17 16.95
N LEU A 43 -14.23 20.03 15.64
CA LEU A 43 -13.76 21.00 14.66
C LEU A 43 -14.39 22.36 14.87
N LEU A 44 -15.72 22.41 15.04
CA LEU A 44 -16.43 23.66 15.25
C LEU A 44 -16.03 24.34 16.57
N GLY A 45 -15.59 23.57 17.55
CA GLY A 45 -15.04 24.11 18.79
C GLY A 45 -13.77 24.92 18.58
N GLN A 46 -13.07 24.75 17.48
CA GLN A 46 -11.84 25.46 17.16
C GLN A 46 -12.06 26.69 16.28
N ARG A 47 -13.32 27.02 15.94
CA ARG A 47 -13.61 28.11 15.01
C ARG A 47 -13.11 29.47 15.50
N GLY A 48 -13.15 29.71 16.79
CA GLY A 48 -12.69 30.98 17.35
C GLY A 48 -11.20 31.22 17.10
N THR A 49 -10.40 30.19 17.31
CA THR A 49 -8.96 30.26 17.06
C THR A 49 -8.65 30.45 15.58
N VAL A 50 -9.34 29.69 14.72
CA VAL A 50 -9.10 29.72 13.29
C VAL A 50 -9.54 31.05 12.69
N PHE A 51 -10.70 31.56 13.08
CA PHE A 51 -11.23 32.82 12.54
C PHE A 51 -10.45 34.04 13.07
N ALA A 52 -9.72 33.88 14.18
CA ALA A 52 -8.80 34.91 14.68
C ALA A 52 -7.45 34.93 13.91
N GLY A 53 -7.30 34.06 12.92
CA GLY A 53 -6.09 33.99 12.13
C GLY A 53 -4.96 33.15 12.72
N GLN A 54 -5.23 32.41 13.80
CA GLN A 54 -4.25 31.57 14.48
C GLN A 54 -4.27 30.16 13.89
N THR A 55 -3.12 29.49 13.93
CA THR A 55 -2.97 28.13 13.46
C THR A 55 -2.72 27.20 14.66
N LEU A 56 -3.53 26.15 14.79
CA LEU A 56 -3.29 25.09 15.76
C LEU A 56 -2.33 24.07 15.15
N THR A 57 -1.31 23.68 15.92
CA THR A 57 -0.38 22.64 15.51
C THR A 57 -0.26 21.61 16.63
N ALA A 58 0.03 20.37 16.21
CA ALA A 58 0.36 19.27 17.11
C ALA A 58 1.39 18.41 16.40
N SER A 59 2.43 18.01 17.14
CA SER A 59 3.48 17.20 16.55
C SER A 59 3.88 16.08 17.49
N TYR A 60 3.99 14.88 16.94
CA TYR A 60 4.42 13.68 17.64
C TYR A 60 5.52 13.04 16.80
N SER A 61 6.67 12.80 17.43
CA SER A 61 7.79 12.17 16.75
C SER A 61 7.44 10.72 16.38
N TRP A 62 7.70 10.32 15.14
CA TRP A 62 7.44 8.96 14.66
C TRP A 62 8.70 8.37 14.03
N LEU A 63 9.11 8.84 12.88
CA LEU A 63 10.30 8.38 12.18
C LEU A 63 11.16 9.59 11.79
N PRO A 64 11.74 10.30 12.77
CA PRO A 64 12.43 11.55 12.49
C PRO A 64 13.66 11.39 11.61
N GLU A 65 14.27 10.19 11.60
CA GLU A 65 15.46 9.93 10.78
C GLU A 65 15.19 10.07 9.29
N ILE A 66 13.97 9.81 8.87
CA ILE A 66 13.60 9.97 7.45
C ILE A 66 12.62 11.11 7.22
N GLY A 67 12.41 11.93 8.26
CA GLY A 67 11.59 13.12 8.16
C GLY A 67 10.10 12.94 8.24
N ILE A 68 9.62 11.75 8.66
CA ILE A 68 8.17 11.49 8.81
C ILE A 68 7.80 11.67 10.27
N ASN A 69 6.96 12.68 10.53
CA ASN A 69 6.41 12.91 11.86
C ASN A 69 4.89 13.00 11.78
N LEU A 70 4.22 12.66 12.89
CA LEU A 70 2.78 12.84 13.02
C LEU A 70 2.51 14.29 13.39
N SER A 71 2.79 15.19 12.46
CA SER A 71 2.62 16.62 12.63
C SER A 71 1.32 17.05 11.95
N LEU A 72 0.48 17.75 12.70
CA LEU A 72 -0.86 18.12 12.26
C LEU A 72 -1.03 19.62 12.38
N ARG A 73 -1.89 20.17 11.51
CA ARG A 73 -2.09 21.62 11.38
C ARG A 73 -3.56 21.91 11.12
N LEU A 74 -4.10 22.86 11.86
CA LEU A 74 -5.44 23.41 11.59
C LEU A 74 -5.32 24.92 11.44
N ASP A 75 -5.44 25.38 10.21
CA ASP A 75 -5.54 26.79 9.85
C ASP A 75 -6.86 27.00 9.13
N GLY A 76 -7.07 28.19 8.56
CA GLY A 76 -8.32 28.48 7.85
C GLY A 76 -8.59 27.56 6.69
N LEU A 77 -7.55 27.18 5.93
CA LEU A 77 -7.69 26.29 4.78
C LEU A 77 -8.04 24.87 5.23
N GLY A 78 -7.32 24.36 6.22
CA GLY A 78 -7.60 23.03 6.80
C GLY A 78 -8.99 22.98 7.42
N PHE A 79 -9.39 24.05 8.10
CA PHE A 79 -10.72 24.15 8.71
C PHE A 79 -11.81 24.08 7.65
N LEU A 80 -11.67 24.85 6.55
CA LEU A 80 -12.65 24.83 5.46
C LEU A 80 -12.84 23.42 4.90
N PHE A 81 -11.74 22.77 4.54
CA PHE A 81 -11.83 21.45 3.93
C PHE A 81 -12.31 20.40 4.93
N ALA A 82 -11.88 20.45 6.20
CA ALA A 82 -12.38 19.52 7.22
C ALA A 82 -13.88 19.71 7.44
N LEU A 83 -14.36 20.96 7.42
CA LEU A 83 -15.78 21.27 7.53
C LEU A 83 -16.56 20.64 6.36
N LEU A 84 -16.06 20.78 5.13
CA LEU A 84 -16.71 20.16 3.97
C LEU A 84 -16.71 18.64 4.07
N ILE A 85 -15.58 18.05 4.47
CA ILE A 85 -15.44 16.59 4.58
C ILE A 85 -16.41 16.03 5.62
N LEU A 86 -16.44 16.61 6.81
CA LEU A 86 -17.29 16.11 7.90
C LEU A 86 -18.76 16.47 7.70
N GLY A 87 -19.03 17.70 7.29
CA GLY A 87 -20.41 18.17 7.13
C GLY A 87 -21.13 17.46 6.00
N ILE A 88 -20.56 17.49 4.80
CA ILE A 88 -21.17 16.83 3.64
C ILE A 88 -21.11 15.31 3.85
N GLY A 89 -20.10 14.80 4.54
CA GLY A 89 -20.02 13.39 4.88
C GLY A 89 -21.21 12.91 5.71
N LEU A 90 -21.62 13.70 6.70
CA LEU A 90 -22.82 13.39 7.51
C LEU A 90 -24.08 13.37 6.67
N LEU A 91 -24.22 14.36 5.76
CA LEU A 91 -25.37 14.42 4.85
C LEU A 91 -25.39 13.22 3.92
N VAL A 92 -24.22 12.79 3.42
CA VAL A 92 -24.10 11.62 2.56
C VAL A 92 -24.48 10.34 3.31
N ILE A 93 -24.09 10.21 4.57
CA ILE A 93 -24.44 9.05 5.40
C ILE A 93 -25.98 8.97 5.55
N LEU A 94 -26.63 10.08 5.86
CA LEU A 94 -28.09 10.12 5.96
C LEU A 94 -28.74 9.75 4.62
N TYR A 95 -28.26 10.31 3.53
CA TYR A 95 -28.77 10.04 2.18
C TYR A 95 -28.61 8.57 1.81
N ALA A 96 -27.45 7.99 2.09
CA ALA A 96 -27.11 6.61 1.74
C ALA A 96 -28.00 5.60 2.47
N ARG A 97 -28.45 5.92 3.69
CA ARG A 97 -29.38 5.07 4.44
C ARG A 97 -30.62 4.74 3.63
N TYR A 98 -31.10 5.70 2.85
CA TYR A 98 -32.33 5.57 2.07
C TYR A 98 -32.07 5.25 0.60
N TYR A 99 -30.83 5.46 0.12
CA TYR A 99 -30.45 5.16 -1.27
C TYR A 99 -30.10 3.69 -1.48
N LEU A 100 -29.34 3.09 -0.55
CA LEU A 100 -28.89 1.71 -0.68
C LEU A 100 -30.06 0.73 -0.51
N SER A 101 -30.08 -0.36 -1.30
CA SER A 101 -31.11 -1.37 -1.21
C SER A 101 -30.87 -2.29 0.00
N GLU A 102 -31.90 -3.07 0.34
CA GLU A 102 -31.84 -3.98 1.49
C GLU A 102 -30.83 -5.13 1.29
N GLN A 103 -30.54 -5.50 0.05
CA GLN A 103 -29.62 -6.58 -0.27
C GLN A 103 -28.16 -6.14 -0.25
N GLU A 104 -27.91 -4.83 -0.24
CA GLU A 104 -26.55 -4.32 -0.29
C GLU A 104 -25.89 -4.33 1.10
N PRO A 105 -24.59 -4.65 1.19
CA PRO A 105 -23.89 -4.69 2.49
C PRO A 105 -23.61 -3.28 2.99
N MET A 106 -24.57 -2.72 3.73
CA MET A 106 -24.52 -1.32 4.19
C MET A 106 -23.34 -1.08 5.14
N GLY A 107 -23.03 -2.04 6.01
CA GLY A 107 -21.92 -1.92 6.94
C GLY A 107 -20.59 -1.75 6.21
N ARG A 108 -20.37 -2.56 5.17
CA ARG A 108 -19.15 -2.45 4.34
C ARG A 108 -19.10 -1.11 3.61
N PHE A 109 -20.25 -0.64 3.09
CA PHE A 109 -20.31 0.66 2.41
C PHE A 109 -19.88 1.79 3.35
N PHE A 110 -20.45 1.83 4.55
CA PHE A 110 -20.12 2.89 5.51
C PHE A 110 -18.71 2.77 6.05
N ALA A 111 -18.19 1.54 6.21
CA ALA A 111 -16.80 1.35 6.62
C ALA A 111 -15.85 1.96 5.58
N PHE A 112 -16.06 1.66 4.29
CA PHE A 112 -15.25 2.24 3.22
C PHE A 112 -15.38 3.77 3.17
N LEU A 113 -16.60 4.29 3.35
CA LEU A 113 -16.84 5.73 3.35
C LEU A 113 -16.09 6.42 4.49
N LEU A 114 -16.09 5.82 5.68
CA LEU A 114 -15.39 6.39 6.83
C LEU A 114 -13.88 6.27 6.69
N LEU A 115 -13.37 5.19 6.10
CA LEU A 115 -11.94 5.09 5.79
C LEU A 115 -11.51 6.20 4.82
N PHE A 116 -12.33 6.47 3.82
CA PHE A 116 -12.06 7.58 2.90
C PHE A 116 -12.11 8.92 3.63
N MET A 117 -13.11 9.11 4.49
CA MET A 117 -13.28 10.36 5.27
C MET A 117 -12.04 10.63 6.12
N GLY A 118 -11.55 9.62 6.85
CA GLY A 118 -10.36 9.76 7.67
C GLY A 118 -9.13 10.06 6.83
N SER A 119 -9.01 9.42 5.67
CA SER A 119 -7.88 9.65 4.76
C SER A 119 -7.88 11.10 4.25
N MET A 120 -9.05 11.62 3.86
CA MET A 120 -9.17 13.02 3.41
C MET A 120 -8.87 14.00 4.53
N LEU A 121 -9.35 13.71 5.76
CA LEU A 121 -9.02 14.57 6.91
C LEU A 121 -7.50 14.59 7.15
N GLY A 122 -6.84 13.44 6.99
CA GLY A 122 -5.39 13.38 7.10
C GLY A 122 -4.69 14.25 6.07
N VAL A 123 -5.16 14.24 4.82
CA VAL A 123 -4.58 15.09 3.76
C VAL A 123 -4.68 16.57 4.12
N VAL A 124 -5.86 17.02 4.55
CA VAL A 124 -6.11 18.46 4.73
C VAL A 124 -5.56 18.97 6.06
N LEU A 125 -5.31 18.11 7.04
CA LEU A 125 -4.80 18.50 8.36
C LEU A 125 -3.34 18.15 8.59
N ALA A 126 -2.63 17.60 7.60
CA ALA A 126 -1.23 17.25 7.75
C ALA A 126 -0.34 18.49 7.75
N GLU A 127 0.57 18.58 8.71
CA GLU A 127 1.67 19.56 8.74
C GLU A 127 2.93 18.99 8.07
N ASN A 128 3.07 17.66 8.09
CA ASN A 128 4.23 16.98 7.48
C ASN A 128 3.84 16.50 6.09
N LEU A 129 4.62 16.86 5.07
CA LEU A 129 4.30 16.54 3.68
C LEU A 129 4.37 15.04 3.39
N LEU A 130 5.27 14.30 4.05
CA LEU A 130 5.32 12.84 3.86
C LEU A 130 4.11 12.16 4.52
N LEU A 131 3.66 12.68 5.67
CA LEU A 131 2.42 12.22 6.28
C LEU A 131 1.23 12.51 5.37
N MET A 132 1.20 13.70 4.75
CA MET A 132 0.17 14.05 3.76
C MET A 132 0.18 13.05 2.60
N MET A 133 1.37 12.65 2.13
CA MET A 133 1.49 11.68 1.04
C MET A 133 0.91 10.31 1.42
N LEU A 134 1.13 9.89 2.68
CA LEU A 134 0.55 8.65 3.17
C LEU A 134 -0.98 8.69 3.07
N PHE A 135 -1.59 9.78 3.58
CA PHE A 135 -3.04 9.92 3.51
C PHE A 135 -3.53 10.15 2.08
N TRP A 136 -2.75 10.82 1.24
CA TRP A 136 -3.08 11.01 -0.18
C TRP A 136 -3.27 9.67 -0.89
N GLU A 137 -2.34 8.75 -0.68
CA GLU A 137 -2.45 7.41 -1.28
C GLU A 137 -3.58 6.60 -0.65
N LEU A 138 -3.85 6.79 0.65
CA LEU A 138 -5.01 6.14 1.28
C LEU A 138 -6.33 6.65 0.69
N THR A 139 -6.41 7.92 0.26
CA THR A 139 -7.61 8.39 -0.45
C THR A 139 -7.79 7.69 -1.78
N SER A 140 -6.69 7.44 -2.52
CA SER A 140 -6.76 6.69 -3.78
C SER A 140 -7.25 5.26 -3.56
N LEU A 141 -6.73 4.58 -2.53
CA LEU A 141 -7.13 3.21 -2.22
C LEU A 141 -8.58 3.13 -1.74
N SER A 142 -8.97 4.00 -0.81
CA SER A 142 -10.34 3.97 -0.28
C SER A 142 -11.36 4.38 -1.34
N SER A 143 -11.03 5.34 -2.22
CA SER A 143 -11.92 5.70 -3.32
C SER A 143 -12.05 4.56 -4.34
N PHE A 144 -10.97 3.80 -4.57
CA PHE A 144 -11.03 2.59 -5.42
C PHE A 144 -12.06 1.61 -4.87
N LEU A 145 -12.05 1.38 -3.54
CA LEU A 145 -13.02 0.48 -2.90
C LEU A 145 -14.45 1.00 -3.04
N LEU A 146 -14.64 2.32 -2.91
CA LEU A 146 -15.95 2.94 -3.03
C LEU A 146 -16.47 2.94 -4.48
N ILE A 147 -15.62 3.30 -5.45
CA ILE A 147 -16.02 3.34 -6.87
C ILE A 147 -16.37 1.92 -7.34
N GLY A 148 -15.59 0.93 -6.90
CA GLY A 148 -15.82 -0.46 -7.23
C GLY A 148 -16.77 -1.20 -6.28
N PHE A 149 -17.58 -0.48 -5.52
CA PHE A 149 -18.46 -1.10 -4.51
C PHE A 149 -19.37 -2.17 -5.12
N TRP A 150 -19.94 -1.90 -6.29
CA TRP A 150 -20.71 -2.87 -7.04
C TRP A 150 -19.77 -3.75 -7.89
N GLY A 151 -18.94 -4.56 -7.21
CA GLY A 151 -17.87 -5.32 -7.84
C GLY A 151 -18.32 -6.36 -8.87
N SER A 152 -19.58 -6.76 -8.87
CA SER A 152 -20.13 -7.66 -9.89
C SER A 152 -20.26 -6.98 -11.25
N ARG A 153 -20.35 -5.66 -11.30
CA ARG A 153 -20.51 -4.90 -12.54
C ARG A 153 -19.13 -4.60 -13.15
N SER A 154 -19.00 -4.87 -14.44
CA SER A 154 -17.72 -4.65 -15.15
C SER A 154 -17.39 -3.17 -15.28
N ASP A 155 -18.40 -2.30 -15.46
CA ASP A 155 -18.17 -0.86 -15.57
C ASP A 155 -17.63 -0.29 -14.26
N ALA A 156 -18.14 -0.79 -13.12
CA ALA A 156 -17.65 -0.36 -11.81
C ALA A 156 -16.19 -0.79 -11.58
N ARG A 157 -15.86 -2.05 -11.94
CA ARG A 157 -14.48 -2.53 -11.81
C ARG A 157 -13.52 -1.76 -12.71
N LYS A 158 -13.92 -1.52 -13.96
CA LYS A 158 -13.06 -0.78 -14.92
C LYS A 158 -12.88 0.67 -14.50
N GLY A 159 -13.97 1.32 -14.05
CA GLY A 159 -13.90 2.71 -13.57
C GLY A 159 -13.04 2.85 -12.33
N ALA A 160 -13.16 1.90 -11.39
CA ALA A 160 -12.34 1.91 -10.16
C ALA A 160 -10.86 1.73 -10.50
N ARG A 161 -10.52 0.78 -11.39
CA ARG A 161 -9.13 0.56 -11.80
C ARG A 161 -8.56 1.78 -12.53
N MET A 162 -9.35 2.38 -13.42
CA MET A 162 -8.92 3.58 -14.13
C MET A 162 -8.63 4.72 -13.14
N ALA A 163 -9.55 4.97 -12.20
CA ALA A 163 -9.38 6.00 -11.19
C ALA A 163 -8.12 5.75 -10.35
N LEU A 164 -7.92 4.50 -9.90
CA LEU A 164 -6.73 4.15 -9.10
C LEU A 164 -5.44 4.32 -9.90
N THR A 165 -5.42 3.85 -11.16
CA THR A 165 -4.21 3.94 -12.00
C THR A 165 -3.83 5.39 -12.25
N VAL A 166 -4.80 6.23 -12.62
CA VAL A 166 -4.52 7.64 -12.93
C VAL A 166 -4.15 8.41 -11.66
N THR A 167 -4.97 8.32 -10.61
CA THR A 167 -4.71 9.11 -9.39
C THR A 167 -3.53 8.55 -8.60
N GLY A 168 -3.34 7.23 -8.58
CA GLY A 168 -2.19 6.60 -7.92
C GLY A 168 -0.89 6.91 -8.64
N GLY A 169 -0.91 6.86 -10.00
CA GLY A 169 0.25 7.23 -10.78
C GLY A 169 0.64 8.68 -10.57
N GLY A 170 -0.36 9.58 -10.53
CA GLY A 170 -0.12 10.98 -10.20
C GLY A 170 0.41 11.15 -8.80
N GLY A 171 -0.06 10.33 -7.85
CA GLY A 171 0.43 10.34 -6.47
C GLY A 171 1.89 9.93 -6.37
N LEU A 172 2.34 8.97 -7.18
CA LEU A 172 3.75 8.59 -7.22
C LEU A 172 4.62 9.74 -7.75
N ALA A 173 4.15 10.44 -8.78
CA ALA A 173 4.83 11.64 -9.27
C ALA A 173 4.88 12.72 -8.18
N LEU A 174 3.76 12.90 -7.47
CA LEU A 174 3.68 13.86 -6.36
C LEU A 174 4.67 13.50 -5.25
N LEU A 175 4.79 12.22 -4.92
CA LEU A 175 5.77 11.78 -3.91
C LEU A 175 7.18 12.17 -4.32
N ALA A 176 7.55 11.94 -5.59
CA ALA A 176 8.86 12.35 -6.09
C ALA A 176 9.04 13.87 -5.95
N GLY A 177 8.00 14.64 -6.31
CA GLY A 177 8.03 16.10 -6.17
C GLY A 177 8.17 16.56 -4.73
N VAL A 178 7.48 15.89 -3.80
CA VAL A 178 7.55 16.20 -2.36
C VAL A 178 8.94 15.89 -1.81
N LEU A 179 9.53 14.76 -2.23
CA LEU A 179 10.88 14.40 -1.80
C LEU A 179 11.91 15.45 -2.25
N LEU A 180 11.80 15.90 -3.51
CA LEU A 180 12.66 16.97 -4.02
C LEU A 180 12.39 18.30 -3.30
N LEU A 181 11.12 18.60 -3.03
CA LEU A 181 10.74 19.83 -2.32
C LEU A 181 11.35 19.85 -0.92
N GLY A 182 11.27 18.73 -0.20
CA GLY A 182 11.88 18.61 1.12
C GLY A 182 13.39 18.70 1.07
N HIS A 183 14.00 18.14 0.02
CA HIS A 183 15.44 18.26 -0.19
C HIS A 183 15.87 19.74 -0.34
N ILE A 184 15.11 20.50 -1.15
CA ILE A 184 15.41 21.92 -1.38
C ILE A 184 15.18 22.73 -0.11
N ALA A 185 14.05 22.52 0.57
CA ALA A 185 13.66 23.29 1.76
C ALA A 185 14.43 22.87 3.02
N GLY A 186 15.00 21.66 3.01
CA GLY A 186 15.69 21.12 4.18
C GLY A 186 14.77 20.55 5.24
N SER A 187 13.48 20.40 4.94
CA SER A 187 12.48 19.90 5.88
C SER A 187 11.23 19.46 5.13
N PHE A 188 10.51 18.48 5.69
CA PHE A 188 9.18 18.09 5.19
C PHE A 188 8.04 18.72 5.99
N GLU A 189 8.35 19.53 7.01
CA GLU A 189 7.35 20.24 7.78
C GLU A 189 6.82 21.43 6.96
N LEU A 190 5.50 21.53 6.84
CA LEU A 190 4.86 22.51 5.96
C LEU A 190 5.21 23.95 6.33
N THR A 191 5.27 24.26 7.62
CA THR A 191 5.64 25.61 8.08
C THR A 191 7.00 26.02 7.50
N GLU A 192 7.98 25.13 7.55
CA GLU A 192 9.33 25.42 7.04
C GLU A 192 9.34 25.46 5.51
N VAL A 193 8.60 24.58 4.85
CA VAL A 193 8.51 24.56 3.39
C VAL A 193 7.88 25.86 2.88
N LEU A 194 6.80 26.31 3.50
CA LEU A 194 6.13 27.56 3.08
C LEU A 194 7.01 28.79 3.35
N ALA A 195 7.81 28.77 4.42
CA ALA A 195 8.75 29.85 4.70
C ALA A 195 9.94 29.86 3.74
N ALA A 196 10.26 28.74 3.10
CA ALA A 196 11.36 28.61 2.16
C ALA A 196 10.96 28.90 0.69
N GLY A 197 9.85 29.57 0.47
CA GLY A 197 9.31 29.78 -0.88
C GLY A 197 10.30 30.41 -1.85
N GLU A 198 11.03 31.44 -1.43
CA GLU A 198 12.02 32.11 -2.29
C GLU A 198 13.14 31.15 -2.69
N LEU A 199 13.64 30.36 -1.73
CA LEU A 199 14.68 29.37 -2.00
C LEU A 199 14.19 28.30 -2.98
N ILE A 200 12.96 27.84 -2.80
CA ILE A 200 12.36 26.81 -3.66
C ILE A 200 12.24 27.33 -5.10
N ARG A 201 11.67 28.53 -5.26
CA ARG A 201 11.43 29.12 -6.59
C ARG A 201 12.72 29.44 -7.34
N ALA A 202 13.79 29.76 -6.62
CA ALA A 202 15.09 30.09 -7.21
C ALA A 202 15.96 28.86 -7.51
N HIS A 203 15.58 27.68 -7.03
CA HIS A 203 16.39 26.47 -7.16
C HIS A 203 16.33 25.93 -8.60
N ALA A 204 17.44 25.34 -9.05
CA ALA A 204 17.53 24.79 -10.41
C ALA A 204 16.53 23.64 -10.65
N LEU A 205 16.17 22.90 -9.61
CA LEU A 205 15.21 21.78 -9.70
C LEU A 205 13.76 22.24 -9.64
N TYR A 206 13.49 23.54 -9.46
CA TYR A 206 12.12 24.02 -9.27
C TYR A 206 11.17 23.61 -10.41
N PRO A 207 11.54 23.74 -11.71
CA PRO A 207 10.61 23.32 -12.76
C PRO A 207 10.25 21.83 -12.66
N LEU A 208 11.21 20.98 -12.34
CA LEU A 208 10.95 19.54 -12.18
C LEU A 208 10.03 19.28 -10.98
N VAL A 209 10.31 19.94 -9.84
CA VAL A 209 9.47 19.83 -8.64
C VAL A 209 8.04 20.25 -8.95
N LEU A 210 7.89 21.41 -9.63
CA LEU A 210 6.56 21.93 -9.98
C LEU A 210 5.80 20.96 -10.89
N ILE A 211 6.45 20.44 -11.94
CA ILE A 211 5.82 19.49 -12.86
C ILE A 211 5.36 18.24 -12.11
N LEU A 212 6.21 17.68 -11.25
CA LEU A 212 5.87 16.47 -10.51
C LEU A 212 4.70 16.69 -9.55
N ILE A 213 4.69 17.84 -8.85
CA ILE A 213 3.58 18.17 -7.95
C ILE A 213 2.30 18.39 -8.76
N LEU A 214 2.40 19.09 -9.90
CA LEU A 214 1.23 19.34 -10.75
C LEU A 214 0.66 18.05 -11.36
N LEU A 215 1.49 17.05 -11.64
CA LEU A 215 0.98 15.74 -12.07
C LEU A 215 0.07 15.13 -11.00
N GLY A 216 0.46 15.23 -9.75
CA GLY A 216 -0.40 14.77 -8.65
C GLY A 216 -1.68 15.58 -8.54
N VAL A 217 -1.57 16.91 -8.64
CA VAL A 217 -2.72 17.82 -8.58
C VAL A 217 -3.68 17.56 -9.76
N PHE A 218 -3.15 17.50 -10.97
CA PHE A 218 -3.97 17.41 -12.18
C PHE A 218 -4.66 16.05 -12.30
N THR A 219 -4.01 14.97 -11.90
CA THR A 219 -4.64 13.64 -11.92
C THR A 219 -5.77 13.56 -10.89
N LYS A 220 -5.53 14.08 -9.67
CA LYS A 220 -6.54 14.02 -8.59
C LYS A 220 -7.73 14.92 -8.88
N SER A 221 -7.48 16.12 -9.41
CA SER A 221 -8.53 17.09 -9.71
C SER A 221 -9.01 17.02 -11.16
N ALA A 222 -8.71 15.95 -11.85
CA ALA A 222 -9.24 15.65 -13.19
C ALA A 222 -9.00 16.79 -14.19
N GLN A 223 -7.78 17.33 -14.20
CA GLN A 223 -7.40 18.38 -15.15
C GLN A 223 -6.89 17.75 -16.44
N PHE A 224 -7.15 18.42 -17.58
CA PHE A 224 -6.68 17.96 -18.89
C PHE A 224 -5.15 17.78 -18.85
N PRO A 225 -4.61 16.68 -19.38
CA PRO A 225 -5.25 15.57 -20.12
C PRO A 225 -5.69 14.38 -19.26
N PHE A 226 -5.71 14.51 -17.92
CA PHE A 226 -5.98 13.42 -16.98
C PHE A 226 -7.43 13.39 -16.51
N HIS A 227 -8.34 14.08 -17.19
CA HIS A 227 -9.75 14.25 -16.77
C HIS A 227 -10.61 13.01 -17.03
N PHE A 228 -10.19 12.12 -17.90
CA PHE A 228 -11.05 11.08 -18.51
C PHE A 228 -11.49 10.01 -17.50
N TRP A 229 -10.82 9.87 -16.36
CA TRP A 229 -11.21 8.86 -15.38
C TRP A 229 -12.50 9.24 -14.65
N LEU A 230 -12.78 10.53 -14.47
CA LEU A 230 -13.89 10.99 -13.64
C LEU A 230 -15.26 10.57 -14.17
N PRO A 231 -15.58 10.70 -15.48
CA PRO A 231 -16.86 10.20 -15.98
C PRO A 231 -17.02 8.69 -15.79
N HIS A 232 -15.96 7.92 -15.89
CA HIS A 232 -16.01 6.47 -15.70
C HIS A 232 -16.13 6.08 -14.22
N ALA A 233 -15.78 6.96 -13.30
CA ALA A 233 -16.00 6.78 -11.87
C ALA A 233 -17.48 6.91 -11.50
N MET A 234 -18.33 7.41 -12.40
CA MET A 234 -19.77 7.54 -12.16
C MET A 234 -20.49 6.20 -12.11
N ALA A 235 -19.81 5.08 -12.34
CA ALA A 235 -20.35 3.75 -12.09
C ALA A 235 -20.53 3.47 -10.59
N ALA A 236 -19.98 4.30 -9.72
CA ALA A 236 -20.12 4.21 -8.26
C ALA A 236 -21.57 4.47 -7.82
N PRO A 237 -21.95 3.99 -6.64
CA PRO A 237 -23.24 4.42 -6.04
C PRO A 237 -23.29 5.94 -5.91
N THR A 238 -24.46 6.54 -6.06
CA THR A 238 -24.58 8.00 -6.08
C THR A 238 -24.12 8.68 -4.79
N PRO A 239 -24.33 8.11 -3.58
CA PRO A 239 -23.74 8.73 -2.39
C PRO A 239 -22.23 8.88 -2.48
N VAL A 240 -21.53 7.90 -3.08
CA VAL A 240 -20.10 7.98 -3.33
C VAL A 240 -19.80 9.14 -4.29
N SER A 241 -20.53 9.22 -5.41
CA SER A 241 -20.33 10.30 -6.39
C SER A 241 -20.56 11.67 -5.75
N ALA A 242 -21.60 11.81 -4.95
CA ALA A 242 -21.91 13.06 -4.27
C ALA A 242 -20.78 13.49 -3.33
N TYR A 243 -20.17 12.53 -2.62
CA TYR A 243 -19.12 12.82 -1.65
C TYR A 243 -17.77 13.06 -2.34
N LEU A 244 -17.33 12.12 -3.17
CA LEU A 244 -16.01 12.15 -3.77
C LEU A 244 -15.87 13.27 -4.78
N HIS A 245 -16.92 13.56 -5.54
CA HIS A 245 -16.80 14.43 -6.71
C HIS A 245 -17.38 15.83 -6.52
N SER A 246 -17.92 16.14 -5.36
CA SER A 246 -18.36 17.50 -5.05
C SER A 246 -17.52 18.17 -3.98
N ALA A 247 -17.10 17.46 -2.95
CA ALA A 247 -16.55 18.06 -1.75
C ALA A 247 -15.15 17.56 -1.37
N THR A 248 -14.74 16.37 -1.82
CA THR A 248 -13.58 15.72 -1.21
C THR A 248 -12.48 15.34 -2.21
N MET A 249 -12.56 14.15 -2.82
CA MET A 249 -11.43 13.57 -3.58
C MET A 249 -10.92 14.51 -4.67
N VAL A 250 -11.82 14.98 -5.51
CA VAL A 250 -11.43 15.81 -6.67
C VAL A 250 -10.94 17.18 -6.26
N LYS A 251 -11.23 17.60 -5.03
CA LYS A 251 -10.74 18.87 -4.50
C LYS A 251 -9.40 18.74 -3.78
N ALA A 252 -8.89 17.50 -3.59
CA ALA A 252 -7.58 17.31 -2.98
C ALA A 252 -6.47 17.99 -3.80
N GLY A 253 -6.56 17.93 -5.14
CA GLY A 253 -5.58 18.58 -6.00
C GLY A 253 -5.61 20.10 -5.85
N VAL A 254 -6.79 20.71 -5.96
CA VAL A 254 -6.91 22.16 -5.80
C VAL A 254 -6.63 22.61 -4.38
N PHE A 255 -6.92 21.75 -3.39
CA PHE A 255 -6.48 21.99 -2.01
C PHE A 255 -4.95 22.10 -1.95
N LEU A 256 -4.24 21.19 -2.62
CA LEU A 256 -2.78 21.19 -2.59
C LEU A 256 -2.21 22.43 -3.29
N LEU A 257 -2.85 22.90 -4.38
CA LEU A 257 -2.49 24.16 -5.01
C LEU A 257 -2.61 25.32 -4.01
N ALA A 258 -3.72 25.37 -3.27
CA ALA A 258 -3.93 26.40 -2.25
C ALA A 258 -2.92 26.27 -1.10
N ARG A 259 -2.64 25.03 -0.68
CA ARG A 259 -1.74 24.77 0.46
C ARG A 259 -0.30 25.14 0.15
N LEU A 260 0.18 24.81 -1.05
CA LEU A 260 1.56 25.09 -1.47
C LEU A 260 1.69 26.42 -2.22
N TYR A 261 0.64 27.19 -2.30
CA TYR A 261 0.63 28.45 -3.03
C TYR A 261 1.77 29.39 -2.61
N PRO A 262 2.03 29.62 -1.30
CA PRO A 262 3.14 30.52 -0.94
C PRO A 262 4.53 30.00 -1.35
N ALA A 263 4.68 28.66 -1.51
CA ALA A 263 5.95 28.06 -1.88
C ALA A 263 6.18 28.00 -3.39
N LEU A 264 5.12 27.79 -4.17
CA LEU A 264 5.24 27.47 -5.59
C LEU A 264 4.81 28.59 -6.53
N ALA A 265 3.83 29.42 -6.14
CA ALA A 265 3.30 30.46 -7.00
C ALA A 265 4.28 31.64 -7.14
N GLY A 266 4.09 32.44 -8.16
CA GLY A 266 4.89 33.66 -8.41
C GLY A 266 5.96 33.48 -9.48
N THR A 267 5.94 32.40 -10.24
CA THR A 267 6.86 32.16 -11.34
C THR A 267 6.10 32.04 -12.66
N GLU A 268 6.83 32.24 -13.76
CA GLU A 268 6.26 32.05 -15.11
C GLU A 268 5.84 30.58 -15.31
N TRP A 269 6.61 29.63 -14.80
CA TRP A 269 6.28 28.22 -14.90
C TRP A 269 4.92 27.90 -14.25
N PHE A 270 4.72 28.38 -13.02
CA PHE A 270 3.46 28.16 -12.31
C PHE A 270 2.32 28.84 -13.07
N PHE A 271 2.52 30.10 -13.46
CA PHE A 271 1.51 30.91 -14.14
C PHE A 271 1.00 30.20 -15.40
N TYR A 272 1.91 29.79 -16.29
CA TYR A 272 1.50 29.19 -17.57
C TYR A 272 0.99 27.76 -17.42
N LEU A 273 1.66 26.91 -16.64
CA LEU A 273 1.25 25.50 -16.54
C LEU A 273 -0.12 25.37 -15.88
N VAL A 274 -0.33 26.09 -14.79
CA VAL A 274 -1.60 25.97 -14.02
C VAL A 274 -2.73 26.67 -14.77
N SER A 275 -2.49 27.88 -15.28
CA SER A 275 -3.53 28.65 -15.98
C SER A 275 -3.98 27.98 -17.27
N LEU A 276 -3.05 27.54 -18.10
CA LEU A 276 -3.42 26.93 -19.39
C LEU A 276 -4.14 25.60 -19.17
N SER A 277 -3.67 24.79 -18.22
CA SER A 277 -4.37 23.54 -17.90
C SER A 277 -5.80 23.84 -17.41
N GLY A 278 -5.94 24.80 -16.51
CA GLY A 278 -7.27 25.19 -16.00
C GLY A 278 -8.19 25.70 -17.07
N LEU A 279 -7.67 26.54 -17.98
CA LEU A 279 -8.46 27.12 -19.07
C LEU A 279 -8.97 26.04 -20.04
N VAL A 280 -8.08 25.13 -20.45
CA VAL A 280 -8.45 24.03 -21.35
C VAL A 280 -9.47 23.12 -20.67
N THR A 281 -9.24 22.79 -19.39
CA THR A 281 -10.13 21.93 -18.62
C THR A 281 -11.51 22.57 -18.46
N LEU A 282 -11.55 23.85 -18.16
CA LEU A 282 -12.80 24.61 -18.03
C LEU A 282 -13.65 24.50 -19.31
N LEU A 283 -13.08 24.81 -20.45
CA LEU A 283 -13.81 24.79 -21.71
C LEU A 283 -14.19 23.38 -22.14
N LEU A 284 -13.25 22.44 -22.04
CA LEU A 284 -13.47 21.03 -22.41
C LEU A 284 -14.61 20.43 -21.58
N GLY A 285 -14.53 20.61 -20.26
CA GLY A 285 -15.55 20.06 -19.37
C GLY A 285 -16.94 20.64 -19.61
N ALA A 286 -17.02 21.96 -19.80
CA ALA A 286 -18.29 22.61 -20.07
C ALA A 286 -18.90 22.15 -21.39
N GLY A 287 -18.08 22.07 -22.45
CA GLY A 287 -18.54 21.62 -23.75
C GLY A 287 -19.00 20.18 -23.74
N MET A 288 -18.22 19.31 -23.13
CA MET A 288 -18.56 17.89 -23.06
C MET A 288 -19.80 17.63 -22.21
N ALA A 289 -20.00 18.40 -21.13
CA ALA A 289 -21.19 18.26 -20.28
C ALA A 289 -22.48 18.50 -21.07
N LEU A 290 -22.47 19.46 -21.99
CA LEU A 290 -23.64 19.77 -22.81
C LEU A 290 -24.11 18.56 -23.62
N PHE A 291 -23.19 17.74 -24.12
CA PHE A 291 -23.52 16.63 -25.01
C PHE A 291 -23.81 15.33 -24.27
N GLN A 292 -23.72 15.27 -22.93
CA GLN A 292 -23.97 14.06 -22.15
C GLN A 292 -25.47 13.78 -22.06
N HIS A 293 -25.83 12.52 -22.22
CA HIS A 293 -27.21 12.05 -22.03
C HIS A 293 -27.45 11.40 -20.67
N ASP A 294 -26.36 11.03 -19.97
CA ASP A 294 -26.43 10.45 -18.63
C ASP A 294 -26.35 11.61 -17.60
N LEU A 295 -27.31 11.62 -16.65
CA LEU A 295 -27.34 12.65 -15.62
C LEU A 295 -26.02 12.77 -14.83
N LYS A 296 -25.48 11.63 -14.39
CA LYS A 296 -24.23 11.63 -13.64
C LYS A 296 -23.04 11.98 -14.55
N GLY A 297 -23.12 11.60 -15.83
CA GLY A 297 -22.10 11.99 -16.81
C GLY A 297 -22.05 13.50 -17.02
N LEU A 298 -23.21 14.14 -17.14
CA LEU A 298 -23.30 15.60 -17.24
C LEU A 298 -22.68 16.27 -16.01
N LEU A 299 -23.02 15.78 -14.81
CA LEU A 299 -22.47 16.33 -13.56
C LEU A 299 -20.97 16.07 -13.45
N ALA A 300 -20.47 14.93 -13.97
CA ALA A 300 -19.04 14.64 -13.97
C ALA A 300 -18.26 15.65 -14.81
N TYR A 301 -18.71 15.88 -16.06
CA TYR A 301 -18.04 16.85 -16.92
C TYR A 301 -18.21 18.29 -16.42
N SER A 302 -19.35 18.59 -15.81
CA SER A 302 -19.55 19.88 -15.12
C SER A 302 -18.55 20.03 -13.97
N THR A 303 -18.31 18.98 -13.20
CA THR A 303 -17.32 18.99 -12.14
C THR A 303 -15.91 19.25 -12.69
N ILE A 304 -15.54 18.57 -13.81
CA ILE A 304 -14.27 18.80 -14.48
C ILE A 304 -14.14 20.29 -14.86
N SER A 305 -15.19 20.85 -15.43
CA SER A 305 -15.22 22.27 -15.82
C SER A 305 -15.01 23.22 -14.64
N HIS A 306 -15.74 22.99 -13.55
CA HIS A 306 -15.61 23.83 -12.34
C HIS A 306 -14.24 23.69 -11.68
N LEU A 307 -13.67 22.48 -11.69
CA LEU A 307 -12.31 22.28 -11.18
C LEU A 307 -11.29 23.00 -12.08
N GLY A 308 -11.54 23.03 -13.39
CA GLY A 308 -10.74 23.81 -14.32
C GLY A 308 -10.79 25.30 -14.02
N LEU A 309 -11.98 25.81 -13.70
CA LEU A 309 -12.18 27.19 -13.28
C LEU A 309 -11.36 27.51 -12.03
N ILE A 310 -11.42 26.65 -11.02
CA ILE A 310 -10.69 26.83 -9.76
C ILE A 310 -9.17 26.79 -10.04
N THR A 311 -8.73 25.83 -10.85
CA THR A 311 -7.30 25.69 -11.22
C THR A 311 -6.82 26.92 -11.96
N LEU A 312 -7.60 27.43 -12.93
CA LEU A 312 -7.29 28.66 -13.65
C LEU A 312 -7.13 29.83 -12.68
N LEU A 313 -8.05 29.97 -11.72
CA LEU A 313 -7.98 31.05 -10.74
C LEU A 313 -6.69 31.00 -9.93
N PHE A 314 -6.29 29.81 -9.46
CA PHE A 314 -5.00 29.70 -8.75
C PHE A 314 -3.82 30.02 -9.69
N GLY A 315 -3.92 29.61 -10.95
CA GLY A 315 -2.87 29.84 -11.95
C GLY A 315 -2.70 31.31 -12.33
N LEU A 316 -3.76 32.12 -12.29
CA LEU A 316 -3.69 33.55 -12.59
C LEU A 316 -2.83 34.31 -11.58
N ASP A 317 -2.59 33.72 -10.42
CA ASP A 317 -1.50 34.12 -9.51
C ASP A 317 -1.65 35.55 -9.01
N SER A 318 -2.88 35.95 -8.72
CA SER A 318 -3.14 37.23 -8.03
C SER A 318 -3.81 36.96 -6.70
N PRO A 319 -3.65 37.81 -5.70
CA PRO A 319 -4.34 37.60 -4.42
C PRO A 319 -5.86 37.51 -4.56
N LEU A 320 -6.47 38.34 -5.41
CA LEU A 320 -7.92 38.31 -5.63
C LEU A 320 -8.35 37.03 -6.34
N SER A 321 -7.55 36.52 -7.28
CA SER A 321 -7.90 35.24 -7.95
C SER A 321 -7.82 34.08 -6.97
N ASN A 322 -6.91 34.12 -5.99
CA ASN A 322 -6.85 33.09 -4.94
C ASN A 322 -8.12 33.13 -4.09
N VAL A 323 -8.57 34.30 -3.68
CA VAL A 323 -9.83 34.47 -2.93
C VAL A 323 -11.01 33.94 -3.74
N ALA A 324 -11.07 34.28 -5.03
CA ALA A 324 -12.14 33.79 -5.91
C ALA A 324 -12.12 32.27 -6.03
N ALA A 325 -10.94 31.67 -6.10
CA ALA A 325 -10.78 30.21 -6.17
C ALA A 325 -11.33 29.54 -4.92
N VAL A 326 -10.94 30.03 -3.75
CA VAL A 326 -11.41 29.48 -2.45
C VAL A 326 -12.93 29.64 -2.33
N PHE A 327 -13.45 30.81 -2.74
CA PHE A 327 -14.91 31.06 -2.69
C PHE A 327 -15.64 30.08 -3.60
N HIS A 328 -15.14 29.85 -4.81
CA HIS A 328 -15.78 28.91 -5.71
C HIS A 328 -15.70 27.47 -5.21
N ILE A 329 -14.63 27.09 -4.50
CA ILE A 329 -14.54 25.77 -3.85
C ILE A 329 -15.72 25.59 -2.89
N ILE A 330 -16.01 26.61 -2.05
CA ILE A 330 -17.13 26.56 -1.08
C ILE A 330 -18.44 26.40 -1.83
N ASN A 331 -18.69 27.24 -2.83
CA ASN A 331 -19.97 27.30 -3.54
C ASN A 331 -20.19 26.01 -4.36
N HIS A 332 -19.16 25.55 -5.05
CA HIS A 332 -19.24 24.34 -5.86
C HIS A 332 -19.56 23.11 -5.01
N ALA A 333 -18.97 23.00 -3.80
CA ALA A 333 -19.25 21.86 -2.93
C ALA A 333 -20.75 21.75 -2.61
N THR A 334 -21.38 22.87 -2.31
CA THR A 334 -22.80 22.87 -1.92
C THR A 334 -23.73 22.54 -3.09
N PHE A 335 -23.62 23.26 -4.21
CA PHE A 335 -24.57 23.04 -5.30
C PHE A 335 -24.30 21.71 -6.03
N LYS A 336 -23.05 21.27 -6.11
CA LYS A 336 -22.72 20.01 -6.82
C LYS A 336 -23.15 18.80 -6.01
N ALA A 337 -22.95 18.81 -4.68
CA ALA A 337 -23.41 17.70 -3.83
C ALA A 337 -24.94 17.58 -3.90
N SER A 338 -25.65 18.71 -3.84
CA SER A 338 -27.11 18.69 -3.96
C SER A 338 -27.56 18.15 -5.32
N LEU A 339 -26.88 18.50 -6.41
CA LEU A 339 -27.23 18.00 -7.75
C LEU A 339 -26.95 16.52 -7.90
N PHE A 340 -25.82 16.01 -7.38
CA PHE A 340 -25.56 14.58 -7.40
C PHE A 340 -26.62 13.81 -6.64
N MET A 341 -27.00 14.30 -5.46
CA MET A 341 -28.05 13.64 -4.66
C MET A 341 -29.40 13.70 -5.35
N ALA A 342 -29.74 14.82 -5.99
CA ALA A 342 -30.97 14.95 -6.76
C ALA A 342 -30.98 13.97 -7.96
N ALA A 343 -29.86 13.85 -8.67
CA ALA A 343 -29.71 12.88 -9.77
C ALA A 343 -29.88 11.45 -9.25
N GLY A 344 -29.33 11.17 -8.07
CA GLY A 344 -29.51 9.87 -7.42
C GLY A 344 -30.93 9.57 -7.04
N ILE A 345 -31.67 10.58 -6.56
CA ILE A 345 -33.12 10.43 -6.29
C ILE A 345 -33.85 10.06 -7.59
N ILE A 346 -33.58 10.79 -8.66
CA ILE A 346 -34.20 10.53 -9.97
C ILE A 346 -33.89 9.09 -10.41
N ASP A 347 -32.64 8.70 -10.35
CA ASP A 347 -32.17 7.34 -10.71
C ASP A 347 -32.84 6.28 -9.84
N HIS A 348 -32.90 6.52 -8.54
CA HIS A 348 -33.48 5.58 -7.57
C HIS A 348 -35.00 5.38 -7.81
N GLU A 349 -35.72 6.45 -8.12
CA GLU A 349 -37.17 6.40 -8.24
C GLU A 349 -37.66 6.05 -9.66
N THR A 350 -36.84 6.32 -10.70
CA THR A 350 -37.19 6.01 -12.08
C THR A 350 -36.48 4.76 -12.61
N GLY A 351 -35.35 4.39 -12.03
CA GLY A 351 -34.52 3.30 -12.52
C GLY A 351 -33.64 3.66 -13.71
N SER A 352 -33.58 4.95 -14.07
CA SER A 352 -32.78 5.41 -15.23
C SER A 352 -32.09 6.73 -14.95
N ARG A 353 -30.90 6.89 -15.55
CA ARG A 353 -30.15 8.15 -15.55
C ARG A 353 -30.18 8.82 -16.94
N ASP A 354 -30.79 8.20 -17.92
CA ASP A 354 -30.78 8.68 -19.32
C ASP A 354 -31.83 9.79 -19.49
N MET A 355 -31.35 11.01 -19.76
CA MET A 355 -32.21 12.19 -19.90
C MET A 355 -33.15 12.10 -21.11
N ARG A 356 -32.86 11.17 -22.03
CA ARG A 356 -33.78 10.95 -23.17
C ARG A 356 -35.04 10.17 -22.76
N LEU A 357 -34.98 9.45 -21.62
CA LEU A 357 -36.08 8.63 -21.10
C LEU A 357 -36.82 9.28 -19.97
N ILE A 358 -36.17 10.10 -19.12
CA ILE A 358 -36.73 10.63 -17.88
C ILE A 358 -37.32 12.03 -18.06
N ASN A 359 -38.06 12.24 -19.11
CA ASN A 359 -38.75 13.51 -19.36
C ASN A 359 -39.99 13.66 -18.46
N GLY A 360 -40.39 14.91 -18.19
CA GLY A 360 -41.65 15.20 -17.53
C GLY A 360 -41.73 14.83 -16.07
N MET A 361 -40.61 14.78 -15.38
CA MET A 361 -40.56 14.37 -13.96
C MET A 361 -41.20 15.36 -13.01
N TRP A 362 -41.55 16.60 -13.45
CA TRP A 362 -42.25 17.56 -12.61
C TRP A 362 -43.55 16.98 -12.03
N LYS A 363 -44.25 16.17 -12.82
CA LYS A 363 -45.52 15.55 -12.39
C LYS A 363 -45.35 14.54 -11.26
N TYR A 364 -44.24 13.84 -11.25
CA TYR A 364 -43.99 12.70 -10.36
C TYR A 364 -43.09 13.04 -9.18
N LEU A 365 -42.14 13.97 -9.37
CA LEU A 365 -41.15 14.36 -8.36
C LEU A 365 -41.14 15.89 -8.19
N PRO A 366 -42.25 16.50 -7.78
CA PRO A 366 -42.33 17.99 -7.72
C PRO A 366 -41.37 18.59 -6.70
N HIS A 367 -41.20 17.98 -5.53
CA HIS A 367 -40.34 18.50 -4.47
C HIS A 367 -38.89 18.36 -4.91
N THR A 368 -38.46 17.19 -5.43
CA THR A 368 -37.15 16.95 -5.98
C THR A 368 -36.87 17.94 -7.12
N ALA A 369 -37.88 18.21 -7.95
CA ALA A 369 -37.74 19.17 -9.07
C ALA A 369 -37.37 20.56 -8.57
N VAL A 370 -38.06 21.07 -7.53
CA VAL A 370 -37.74 22.38 -6.98
C VAL A 370 -36.29 22.42 -6.48
N LEU A 371 -35.87 21.40 -5.72
CA LEU A 371 -34.53 21.34 -5.19
C LEU A 371 -33.48 21.29 -6.34
N ALA A 372 -33.69 20.46 -7.31
CA ALA A 372 -32.78 20.31 -8.46
C ALA A 372 -32.72 21.60 -9.30
N ILE A 373 -33.84 22.25 -9.49
CA ILE A 373 -33.91 23.50 -10.26
C ILE A 373 -33.09 24.59 -9.56
N VAL A 374 -33.27 24.77 -8.25
CA VAL A 374 -32.52 25.80 -7.51
C VAL A 374 -31.01 25.51 -7.56
N ALA A 375 -30.61 24.25 -7.34
CA ALA A 375 -29.20 23.87 -7.40
C ALA A 375 -28.61 24.05 -8.80
N SER A 376 -29.38 23.71 -9.85
CA SER A 376 -28.95 23.91 -11.25
C SER A 376 -28.79 25.39 -11.58
N LEU A 377 -29.68 26.22 -11.09
CA LEU A 377 -29.56 27.68 -11.30
C LEU A 377 -28.32 28.23 -10.57
N ALA A 378 -27.99 27.69 -9.40
CA ALA A 378 -26.74 28.05 -8.71
C ALA A 378 -25.53 27.65 -9.55
N MET A 379 -25.56 26.45 -10.14
CA MET A 379 -24.50 25.96 -11.02
C MET A 379 -24.38 26.82 -12.28
N ALA A 380 -25.48 27.30 -12.82
CA ALA A 380 -25.51 28.17 -13.99
C ALA A 380 -24.98 29.57 -13.72
N GLY A 381 -24.97 29.99 -12.45
CA GLY A 381 -24.54 31.34 -12.10
C GLY A 381 -25.66 32.37 -12.15
N VAL A 382 -26.87 31.96 -11.79
CA VAL A 382 -28.02 32.87 -11.72
C VAL A 382 -27.91 33.75 -10.47
N PRO A 383 -28.15 35.08 -10.58
CA PRO A 383 -28.08 35.98 -9.41
C PRO A 383 -28.95 35.53 -8.25
N LEU A 384 -28.60 35.93 -7.04
CA LEU A 384 -29.19 35.57 -5.74
C LEU A 384 -28.85 34.16 -5.27
N LEU A 385 -28.05 33.43 -6.05
CA LEU A 385 -27.52 32.12 -5.66
C LEU A 385 -26.00 32.20 -5.54
N ASN A 386 -25.43 31.30 -4.74
CA ASN A 386 -24.01 31.37 -4.38
C ASN A 386 -23.09 31.25 -5.58
N GLY A 387 -23.45 30.46 -6.59
CA GLY A 387 -22.63 30.29 -7.77
C GLY A 387 -22.39 31.58 -8.55
N PHE A 388 -23.34 32.49 -8.55
CA PHE A 388 -23.22 33.79 -9.22
C PHE A 388 -22.08 34.61 -8.61
N LEU A 389 -22.01 34.64 -7.28
CA LEU A 389 -21.03 35.48 -6.58
C LEU A 389 -19.59 35.12 -6.93
N SER A 390 -19.26 33.84 -6.87
CA SER A 390 -17.91 33.39 -7.19
C SER A 390 -17.61 33.45 -8.69
N LYS A 391 -18.61 33.19 -9.54
CA LYS A 391 -18.44 33.34 -11.00
C LYS A 391 -18.23 34.80 -11.42
N GLU A 392 -18.89 35.74 -10.75
CA GLU A 392 -18.66 37.16 -11.00
C GLU A 392 -17.22 37.57 -10.65
N MET A 393 -16.72 37.11 -9.51
CA MET A 393 -15.31 37.30 -9.14
C MET A 393 -14.37 36.65 -10.17
N PHE A 394 -14.69 35.44 -10.63
CA PHE A 394 -13.94 34.75 -11.66
C PHE A 394 -13.86 35.56 -12.96
N PHE A 395 -15.00 36.02 -13.43
CA PHE A 395 -15.03 36.86 -14.65
C PHE A 395 -14.17 38.12 -14.49
N GLY A 396 -14.25 38.75 -13.32
CA GLY A 396 -13.42 39.92 -13.05
C GLY A 396 -11.93 39.63 -13.14
N GLU A 397 -11.50 38.49 -12.60
CA GLU A 397 -10.09 38.11 -12.63
C GLU A 397 -9.61 37.72 -14.01
N THR A 398 -10.49 37.17 -14.88
CA THR A 398 -10.10 36.90 -16.26
C THR A 398 -9.85 38.18 -17.09
N LEU A 399 -10.45 39.27 -16.67
CA LEU A 399 -10.29 40.58 -17.37
C LEU A 399 -8.96 41.24 -16.99
N SER A 400 -8.40 40.93 -15.81
CA SER A 400 -7.22 41.65 -15.30
C SER A 400 -5.90 40.86 -15.43
N GLN A 401 -5.89 39.77 -16.19
CA GLN A 401 -4.73 38.89 -16.33
C GLN A 401 -3.98 39.14 -17.64
N ASN A 402 -2.76 38.61 -17.75
CA ASN A 402 -1.90 38.78 -18.91
C ASN A 402 -1.34 37.41 -19.38
N LEU A 403 -2.19 36.39 -19.45
CA LEU A 403 -1.76 35.00 -19.75
C LEU A 403 -1.30 34.84 -21.20
N LEU A 404 -2.01 35.45 -22.14
CA LEU A 404 -1.78 35.21 -23.57
C LEU A 404 -1.23 36.44 -24.30
N GLY A 405 -0.69 37.43 -23.59
CA GLY A 405 -0.08 38.59 -24.18
C GLY A 405 -1.04 39.41 -25.04
N SER A 406 -0.76 39.53 -26.34
CA SER A 406 -1.64 40.27 -27.24
C SER A 406 -2.99 39.60 -27.48
N PHE A 407 -3.12 38.33 -27.11
CA PHE A 407 -4.38 37.58 -27.23
C PHE A 407 -5.09 37.41 -25.85
N ASN A 408 -4.82 38.32 -24.92
CA ASN A 408 -5.41 38.23 -23.58
C ASN A 408 -6.95 38.28 -23.59
N TRP A 409 -7.55 38.87 -24.60
CA TRP A 409 -9.00 38.90 -24.77
C TRP A 409 -9.60 37.48 -24.91
N LEU A 410 -8.78 36.50 -25.32
CA LEU A 410 -9.23 35.11 -25.47
C LEU A 410 -9.60 34.49 -24.10
N VAL A 411 -8.92 34.87 -23.02
CA VAL A 411 -9.19 34.28 -21.71
C VAL A 411 -10.59 34.63 -21.20
N PRO A 412 -10.99 35.92 -21.14
CA PRO A 412 -12.39 36.22 -20.79
C PRO A 412 -13.38 35.71 -21.83
N ALA A 413 -13.00 35.66 -23.14
CA ALA A 413 -13.88 35.09 -24.17
C ALA A 413 -14.14 33.61 -23.92
N VAL A 414 -13.09 32.82 -23.63
CA VAL A 414 -13.24 31.39 -23.29
C VAL A 414 -14.02 31.22 -21.99
N ALA A 415 -13.77 32.05 -20.98
CA ALA A 415 -14.49 32.03 -19.73
C ALA A 415 -15.99 32.26 -19.93
N THR A 416 -16.33 33.25 -20.78
CA THR A 416 -17.72 33.56 -21.12
C THR A 416 -18.36 32.40 -21.89
N LEU A 417 -17.63 31.84 -22.87
CA LEU A 417 -18.12 30.68 -23.63
C LEU A 417 -18.37 29.47 -22.72
N ALA A 418 -17.47 29.20 -21.78
CA ALA A 418 -17.67 28.15 -20.79
C ALA A 418 -18.90 28.44 -19.91
N GLY A 419 -19.12 29.70 -19.57
CA GLY A 419 -20.34 30.15 -18.88
C GLY A 419 -21.59 29.90 -19.71
N VAL A 420 -21.55 30.13 -21.00
CA VAL A 420 -22.64 29.84 -21.95
C VAL A 420 -22.98 28.34 -21.90
N PHE A 421 -21.96 27.50 -22.00
CA PHE A 421 -22.15 26.05 -21.94
C PHE A 421 -22.66 25.61 -20.56
N SER A 422 -22.18 26.27 -19.50
CA SER A 422 -22.65 25.97 -18.12
C SER A 422 -24.15 26.22 -17.97
N VAL A 423 -24.63 27.34 -18.50
CA VAL A 423 -26.06 27.65 -18.51
C VAL A 423 -26.82 26.63 -19.36
N ALA A 424 -26.29 26.28 -20.52
CA ALA A 424 -26.94 25.35 -21.45
C ALA A 424 -27.10 23.96 -20.83
N TYR A 425 -26.04 23.41 -20.22
CA TYR A 425 -26.17 22.07 -19.62
C TYR A 425 -26.97 22.11 -18.31
N SER A 426 -26.97 23.23 -17.61
CA SER A 426 -27.86 23.39 -16.43
C SER A 426 -29.33 23.40 -16.88
N LEU A 427 -29.65 24.05 -18.02
CA LEU A 427 -30.99 24.01 -18.59
C LEU A 427 -31.38 22.61 -19.04
N ARG A 428 -30.42 21.81 -19.51
CA ARG A 428 -30.70 20.41 -19.82
C ARG A 428 -31.09 19.65 -18.56
N PHE A 429 -30.43 19.87 -17.46
CA PHE A 429 -30.79 19.23 -16.18
C PHE A 429 -32.19 19.68 -15.72
N ILE A 430 -32.57 20.92 -15.98
CA ILE A 430 -33.85 21.46 -15.57
C ILE A 430 -34.95 21.02 -16.55
N HIS A 431 -34.82 21.39 -17.81
CA HIS A 431 -35.91 21.25 -18.79
C HIS A 431 -36.02 19.83 -19.33
N ASP A 432 -34.96 19.21 -19.75
CA ASP A 432 -35.00 17.86 -20.31
C ASP A 432 -35.47 16.81 -19.28
N VAL A 433 -35.15 17.01 -17.99
CA VAL A 433 -35.51 16.06 -16.94
C VAL A 433 -36.97 16.31 -16.47
N PHE A 434 -37.35 17.55 -16.22
CA PHE A 434 -38.58 17.85 -15.51
C PHE A 434 -39.72 18.32 -16.41
N PHE A 435 -39.43 18.95 -17.53
CA PHE A 435 -40.45 19.66 -18.30
C PHE A 435 -40.53 19.28 -19.78
N ASN A 436 -39.66 18.42 -20.28
CA ASN A 436 -39.59 18.14 -21.72
C ASN A 436 -40.40 16.90 -22.10
N GLY A 437 -41.75 17.04 -22.08
CA GLY A 437 -42.63 15.97 -22.56
C GLY A 437 -43.01 14.93 -21.50
N GLU A 438 -43.13 13.69 -21.94
CA GLU A 438 -43.56 12.57 -21.11
C GLU A 438 -42.42 11.55 -21.00
N PRO A 439 -42.33 10.80 -19.89
CA PRO A 439 -41.30 9.77 -19.75
C PRO A 439 -41.51 8.62 -20.75
N ALA A 440 -40.42 8.02 -21.22
CA ALA A 440 -40.43 6.93 -22.20
C ALA A 440 -39.82 5.68 -21.59
N ARG A 441 -40.62 4.67 -21.38
CA ARG A 441 -40.23 3.29 -21.00
C ARG A 441 -39.30 3.27 -19.77
N LEU A 442 -39.73 3.90 -18.68
CA LEU A 442 -38.97 3.89 -17.43
C LEU A 442 -39.00 2.49 -16.81
N PRO A 443 -37.83 2.00 -16.30
CA PRO A 443 -37.81 0.71 -15.59
C PRO A 443 -38.73 0.67 -14.36
N LYS A 444 -38.90 1.81 -13.66
CA LYS A 444 -39.81 1.93 -12.52
C LYS A 444 -40.85 2.99 -12.87
N PHE A 445 -42.13 2.59 -12.95
CA PHE A 445 -43.22 3.51 -13.31
C PHE A 445 -44.46 3.12 -12.54
N PRO A 446 -45.16 4.10 -11.94
CA PRO A 446 -44.87 5.54 -11.90
C PRO A 446 -43.85 5.89 -10.83
N PRO A 447 -42.94 6.83 -11.11
CA PRO A 447 -42.03 7.33 -10.07
C PRO A 447 -42.84 8.09 -8.99
N HIS A 448 -42.28 8.12 -7.79
CA HIS A 448 -42.86 8.87 -6.68
C HIS A 448 -41.78 9.53 -5.84
N GLU A 449 -42.12 10.51 -5.03
CA GLU A 449 -41.15 11.18 -4.17
C GLU A 449 -40.48 10.18 -3.21
N PRO A 450 -39.16 10.28 -2.99
CA PRO A 450 -38.47 9.38 -2.07
C PRO A 450 -38.88 9.63 -0.61
N PRO A 451 -38.39 8.77 0.30
CA PRO A 451 -38.64 9.03 1.73
C PRO A 451 -38.16 10.41 2.15
N ARG A 452 -38.80 10.98 3.16
CA ARG A 452 -38.53 12.34 3.60
C ARG A 452 -37.04 12.60 3.90
N TYR A 453 -36.43 11.68 4.62
CA TYR A 453 -35.06 11.87 5.05
C TYR A 453 -34.00 11.64 3.94
N MET A 454 -34.38 11.12 2.80
CA MET A 454 -33.52 11.09 1.62
C MET A 454 -33.41 12.48 0.99
N LYS A 455 -34.48 13.32 1.13
CA LYS A 455 -34.50 14.68 0.60
C LYS A 455 -33.86 15.69 1.52
N VAL A 456 -33.81 15.42 2.83
CA VAL A 456 -33.27 16.38 3.81
C VAL A 456 -31.84 16.83 3.50
N PRO A 457 -30.89 15.96 3.15
CA PRO A 457 -29.54 16.44 2.77
C PRO A 457 -29.57 17.41 1.60
N VAL A 458 -30.40 17.13 0.58
CA VAL A 458 -30.53 18.01 -0.58
C VAL A 458 -31.12 19.37 -0.16
N GLU A 459 -32.13 19.34 0.69
CA GLU A 459 -32.77 20.55 1.19
C GLU A 459 -31.80 21.45 1.95
N ILE A 460 -30.97 20.85 2.81
CA ILE A 460 -29.97 21.60 3.59
C ILE A 460 -28.97 22.25 2.64
N LEU A 461 -28.48 21.54 1.66
CA LEU A 461 -27.49 22.07 0.72
C LEU A 461 -28.06 23.14 -0.19
N VAL A 462 -29.27 22.95 -0.67
CA VAL A 462 -30.00 23.97 -1.48
C VAL A 462 -30.29 25.22 -0.66
N PHE A 463 -30.66 25.04 0.59
CA PHE A 463 -30.87 26.18 1.52
C PHE A 463 -29.56 26.96 1.69
N LEU A 464 -28.41 26.25 1.80
CA LEU A 464 -27.11 26.92 1.89
C LEU A 464 -26.78 27.69 0.60
N CYS A 465 -27.15 27.15 -0.57
CA CYS A 465 -26.94 27.87 -1.84
C CYS A 465 -27.73 29.21 -1.84
N LEU A 466 -28.95 29.20 -1.35
CA LEU A 466 -29.77 30.42 -1.24
C LEU A 466 -29.24 31.37 -0.17
N LEU A 467 -28.88 30.82 0.99
CA LEU A 467 -28.46 31.62 2.13
C LEU A 467 -27.14 32.33 1.82
N VAL A 468 -26.16 31.63 1.29
CA VAL A 468 -24.88 32.23 0.91
C VAL A 468 -25.05 33.21 -0.24
N GLY A 469 -25.94 32.90 -1.19
CA GLY A 469 -26.22 33.78 -2.32
C GLY A 469 -26.86 35.08 -1.94
N MET A 470 -27.74 35.06 -0.92
CA MET A 470 -28.48 36.26 -0.50
C MET A 470 -27.79 37.01 0.64
N LEU A 471 -27.04 36.31 1.51
CA LEU A 471 -26.41 36.91 2.68
C LEU A 471 -24.95 36.46 2.81
N PRO A 472 -24.09 36.72 1.78
CA PRO A 472 -22.72 36.21 1.82
C PRO A 472 -21.89 36.82 2.96
N ALA A 473 -22.10 38.10 3.28
CA ALA A 473 -21.32 38.78 4.31
C ALA A 473 -21.60 38.26 5.73
N TYR A 474 -22.75 37.64 5.96
CA TYR A 474 -23.13 37.12 7.27
C TYR A 474 -22.93 35.62 7.40
N THR A 475 -22.75 34.91 6.28
CA THR A 475 -22.70 33.45 6.29
C THR A 475 -21.30 32.94 6.04
N VAL A 476 -20.71 33.28 4.87
CA VAL A 476 -19.48 32.69 4.40
C VAL A 476 -18.25 33.57 4.64
N ALA A 477 -18.45 34.85 4.96
CA ALA A 477 -17.33 35.80 5.01
C ALA A 477 -16.22 35.41 5.99
N PRO A 478 -16.51 35.02 7.26
CA PRO A 478 -15.41 34.63 8.15
C PRO A 478 -14.63 33.39 7.66
N LEU A 479 -15.36 32.41 7.15
CA LEU A 479 -14.75 31.18 6.64
C LEU A 479 -13.88 31.45 5.41
N LEU A 480 -14.41 32.25 4.48
CA LEU A 480 -13.66 32.61 3.26
C LEU A 480 -12.40 33.42 3.61
N ALA A 481 -12.54 34.39 4.51
CA ALA A 481 -11.41 35.21 4.94
C ALA A 481 -10.31 34.35 5.59
N ALA A 482 -10.69 33.44 6.48
CA ALA A 482 -9.73 32.57 7.16
C ALA A 482 -9.01 31.63 6.16
N ALA A 483 -9.78 31.02 5.27
CA ALA A 483 -9.23 30.05 4.31
C ALA A 483 -8.34 30.75 3.28
N ALA A 484 -8.78 31.87 2.72
CA ALA A 484 -7.98 32.61 1.72
C ALA A 484 -6.71 33.19 2.35
N SER A 485 -6.80 33.71 3.57
CA SER A 485 -5.62 34.20 4.30
C SER A 485 -4.60 33.09 4.50
N ALA A 486 -5.04 31.89 4.86
CA ALA A 486 -4.15 30.74 5.03
C ALA A 486 -3.47 30.36 3.73
N SER A 487 -4.20 30.39 2.61
CA SER A 487 -3.65 30.08 1.28
C SER A 487 -2.66 31.14 0.82
N LEU A 488 -2.89 32.42 1.18
CA LEU A 488 -2.04 33.53 0.73
C LEU A 488 -0.86 33.83 1.67
N GLY A 489 -0.72 33.06 2.73
CA GLY A 489 0.39 33.25 3.67
C GLY A 489 0.17 34.38 4.66
N GLY A 490 -1.07 34.76 4.91
CA GLY A 490 -1.46 35.70 5.94
C GLY A 490 -1.90 37.08 5.47
N GLN A 491 -1.69 37.45 4.21
CA GLN A 491 -2.11 38.74 3.68
C GLN A 491 -3.37 38.56 2.83
N LEU A 492 -4.46 39.17 3.28
CA LEU A 492 -5.74 39.09 2.60
C LEU A 492 -5.96 40.42 1.82
N PRO A 493 -6.22 40.35 0.49
CA PRO A 493 -6.51 41.56 -0.27
C PRO A 493 -7.89 42.12 0.07
N GLU A 494 -8.14 43.38 -0.29
CA GLU A 494 -9.47 43.96 -0.18
C GLU A 494 -10.36 43.37 -1.27
N TYR A 495 -11.53 42.84 -0.89
CA TYR A 495 -12.53 42.31 -1.79
C TYR A 495 -13.93 42.60 -1.20
N SER A 496 -14.96 42.52 -2.04
CA SER A 496 -16.34 42.77 -1.64
C SER A 496 -17.19 41.53 -1.88
N LEU A 497 -17.95 41.13 -0.89
CA LEU A 497 -18.98 40.12 -0.98
C LEU A 497 -20.38 40.68 -1.25
N ALA A 498 -20.51 41.95 -1.66
CA ALA A 498 -21.79 42.52 -1.99
C ALA A 498 -22.46 41.76 -3.13
N ILE A 499 -23.79 41.62 -3.06
CA ILE A 499 -24.56 40.94 -4.11
C ILE A 499 -24.51 41.71 -5.43
N TRP A 500 -24.43 43.05 -5.34
CA TRP A 500 -24.51 43.93 -6.48
C TRP A 500 -23.30 44.88 -6.52
N HIS A 501 -22.55 44.84 -7.63
CA HIS A 501 -21.37 45.69 -7.83
C HIS A 501 -21.58 46.75 -8.91
N GLY A 502 -22.82 47.07 -9.26
CA GLY A 502 -23.13 47.99 -10.32
C GLY A 502 -23.06 47.36 -11.71
N PHE A 503 -23.24 48.19 -12.72
CA PHE A 503 -23.12 47.74 -14.13
C PHE A 503 -21.67 47.73 -14.53
N ASN A 504 -21.09 46.55 -14.61
CA ASN A 504 -19.67 46.36 -14.96
C ASN A 504 -19.53 45.26 -15.97
N LEU A 505 -18.31 45.07 -16.46
CA LEU A 505 -18.03 44.09 -17.49
C LEU A 505 -18.23 42.63 -17.02
N PRO A 506 -17.87 42.25 -15.78
CA PRO A 506 -18.23 40.93 -15.31
C PRO A 506 -19.72 40.65 -15.32
N LEU A 507 -20.55 41.64 -14.97
CA LEU A 507 -22.02 41.47 -15.02
C LEU A 507 -22.46 41.28 -16.50
N LEU A 508 -21.87 41.99 -17.41
CA LEU A 508 -22.15 41.81 -18.87
C LEU A 508 -21.77 40.39 -19.31
N MET A 509 -20.63 39.89 -18.87
CA MET A 509 -20.21 38.53 -19.19
C MET A 509 -21.22 37.51 -18.62
N SER A 510 -21.73 37.73 -17.39
CA SER A 510 -22.77 36.90 -16.81
C SER A 510 -24.08 36.93 -17.62
N VAL A 511 -24.49 38.14 -18.07
CA VAL A 511 -25.70 38.26 -18.89
C VAL A 511 -25.50 37.58 -20.26
N VAL A 512 -24.35 37.74 -20.88
CA VAL A 512 -24.02 37.07 -22.14
C VAL A 512 -24.05 35.54 -21.94
N ALA A 513 -23.52 35.05 -20.82
CA ALA A 513 -23.53 33.64 -20.54
C ALA A 513 -24.95 33.10 -20.38
N LEU A 514 -25.81 33.85 -19.67
CA LEU A 514 -27.21 33.42 -19.44
C LEU A 514 -27.98 33.43 -20.76
N VAL A 515 -27.92 34.52 -21.52
CA VAL A 515 -28.64 34.65 -22.80
C VAL A 515 -28.11 33.64 -23.81
N GLY A 516 -26.78 33.56 -23.94
CA GLY A 516 -26.12 32.63 -24.88
C GLY A 516 -26.41 31.17 -24.53
N GLY A 517 -26.45 30.85 -23.22
CA GLY A 517 -26.77 29.50 -22.77
C GLY A 517 -28.21 29.11 -23.12
N VAL A 518 -29.16 30.03 -22.97
CA VAL A 518 -30.54 29.80 -23.40
C VAL A 518 -30.59 29.55 -24.90
N LEU A 519 -29.88 30.36 -25.69
CA LEU A 519 -29.82 30.21 -27.16
C LEU A 519 -29.22 28.84 -27.54
N VAL A 520 -28.11 28.45 -26.94
CA VAL A 520 -27.47 27.17 -27.21
C VAL A 520 -28.41 26.02 -26.85
N TYR A 521 -29.11 26.15 -25.75
CA TYR A 521 -30.08 25.10 -25.33
C TYR A 521 -31.22 24.97 -26.34
N VAL A 522 -31.78 26.11 -26.79
CA VAL A 522 -32.85 26.10 -27.79
C VAL A 522 -32.39 25.46 -29.10
N LEU A 523 -31.11 25.71 -29.48
CA LEU A 523 -30.52 25.19 -30.71
C LEU A 523 -29.79 23.86 -30.51
N ARG A 524 -30.09 23.15 -29.43
CA ARG A 524 -29.35 21.91 -29.08
C ARG A 524 -29.50 20.79 -30.10
N LYS A 525 -30.65 20.68 -30.76
CA LYS A 525 -30.88 19.57 -31.71
C LYS A 525 -29.89 19.61 -32.87
N PRO A 526 -29.72 20.74 -33.63
CA PRO A 526 -28.67 20.79 -34.66
C PRO A 526 -27.28 20.63 -34.10
N LEU A 527 -27.00 21.12 -32.88
CA LEU A 527 -25.69 20.95 -32.25
C LEU A 527 -25.41 19.47 -31.93
N PHE A 528 -26.39 18.76 -31.44
CA PHE A 528 -26.25 17.31 -31.16
C PHE A 528 -26.01 16.52 -32.45
N ASN A 529 -26.72 16.86 -33.53
CA ASN A 529 -26.51 16.21 -34.84
C ASN A 529 -25.10 16.49 -35.38
N TRP A 530 -24.62 17.72 -35.25
CA TRP A 530 -23.25 18.07 -35.62
C TRP A 530 -22.22 17.27 -34.79
N TYR A 531 -22.40 17.23 -33.49
CA TYR A 531 -21.50 16.51 -32.58
C TYR A 531 -21.46 15.02 -32.91
N ALA A 532 -22.62 14.40 -33.20
CA ALA A 532 -22.71 12.99 -33.57
C ALA A 532 -21.95 12.66 -34.86
N GLY A 533 -21.69 13.67 -35.72
CA GLY A 533 -20.90 13.50 -36.94
C GLY A 533 -19.40 13.60 -36.75
N LEU A 534 -18.94 13.96 -35.53
CA LEU A 534 -17.50 14.09 -35.29
C LEU A 534 -16.90 12.72 -34.97
N PRO A 535 -15.62 12.49 -35.33
CA PRO A 535 -14.97 11.25 -34.94
C PRO A 535 -14.84 11.16 -33.41
N GLU A 536 -15.21 10.02 -32.85
CA GLU A 536 -15.12 9.80 -31.40
C GLU A 536 -13.68 9.53 -31.01
N VAL A 537 -13.10 10.46 -30.26
CA VAL A 537 -11.81 10.24 -29.60
C VAL A 537 -12.12 9.72 -28.20
N ASP A 538 -12.01 8.41 -28.06
CA ASP A 538 -12.32 7.75 -26.78
C ASP A 538 -11.03 7.63 -25.95
N ALA A 539 -10.85 8.55 -25.00
CA ALA A 539 -9.69 8.57 -24.11
C ALA A 539 -9.62 7.29 -23.27
N LYS A 540 -10.77 6.67 -22.95
CA LYS A 540 -10.81 5.38 -22.26
C LYS A 540 -10.17 4.29 -23.12
N LEU A 541 -10.49 4.26 -24.42
CA LEU A 541 -9.91 3.26 -25.33
C LEU A 541 -8.39 3.45 -25.43
N VAL A 542 -7.95 4.69 -25.55
CA VAL A 542 -6.51 5.00 -25.58
C VAL A 542 -5.84 4.52 -24.27
N PHE A 543 -6.45 4.82 -23.12
CA PHE A 543 -5.95 4.38 -21.82
C PHE A 543 -5.86 2.85 -21.75
N GLU A 544 -6.93 2.15 -22.15
CA GLU A 544 -6.96 0.69 -22.12
C GLU A 544 -5.88 0.07 -23.02
N GLN A 545 -5.67 0.67 -24.20
CA GLN A 545 -4.60 0.23 -25.12
C GLN A 545 -3.22 0.42 -24.51
N GLN A 546 -2.97 1.55 -23.83
CA GLN A 546 -1.68 1.78 -23.19
C GLN A 546 -1.46 0.80 -22.04
N VAL A 547 -2.49 0.54 -21.23
CA VAL A 547 -2.41 -0.46 -20.16
C VAL A 547 -2.06 -1.84 -20.75
N GLN A 548 -2.73 -2.24 -21.86
CA GLN A 548 -2.45 -3.51 -22.52
C GLN A 548 -1.01 -3.57 -23.04
N ARG A 549 -0.50 -2.46 -23.59
CA ARG A 549 0.89 -2.39 -24.07
C ARG A 549 1.87 -2.57 -22.92
N VAL A 550 1.63 -1.91 -21.77
CA VAL A 550 2.46 -2.04 -20.59
C VAL A 550 2.44 -3.48 -20.06
N VAL A 551 1.24 -4.10 -20.00
CA VAL A 551 1.08 -5.49 -19.56
C VAL A 551 1.84 -6.43 -20.52
N ALA A 552 1.70 -6.22 -21.83
CA ALA A 552 2.39 -7.03 -22.82
C ALA A 552 3.92 -6.87 -22.73
N LEU A 553 4.40 -5.64 -22.52
CA LEU A 553 5.83 -5.39 -22.32
C LEU A 553 6.32 -6.06 -21.03
N ALA A 554 5.56 -5.92 -19.94
CA ALA A 554 5.89 -6.57 -18.67
C ALA A 554 5.91 -8.09 -18.82
N ALA A 555 4.93 -8.65 -19.54
CA ALA A 555 4.90 -10.11 -19.80
C ALA A 555 6.11 -10.57 -20.60
N ARG A 556 6.52 -9.78 -21.61
CA ARG A 556 7.74 -10.10 -22.38
C ARG A 556 8.99 -10.03 -21.53
N LEU A 557 9.10 -9.00 -20.71
CA LEU A 557 10.23 -8.83 -19.80
C LEU A 557 10.27 -9.97 -18.77
N THR A 558 9.12 -10.30 -18.19
CA THR A 558 9.02 -11.41 -17.25
C THR A 558 9.40 -12.74 -17.92
N ALA A 559 8.89 -12.98 -19.13
CA ALA A 559 9.22 -14.21 -19.86
C ALA A 559 10.71 -14.28 -20.22
N TRP A 560 11.34 -13.12 -20.45
CA TRP A 560 12.77 -13.06 -20.71
C TRP A 560 13.60 -13.33 -19.45
N LEU A 561 13.19 -12.77 -18.31
CA LEU A 561 13.88 -12.97 -17.03
C LEU A 561 13.54 -14.32 -16.42
N GLU A 562 12.27 -14.72 -16.45
CA GLU A 562 11.73 -15.87 -15.73
C GLU A 562 11.08 -16.84 -16.74
N ASN A 563 11.90 -17.73 -17.29
CA ASN A 563 11.45 -18.68 -18.30
C ASN A 563 11.35 -20.11 -17.76
N GLY A 564 11.39 -20.29 -16.43
CA GLY A 564 11.34 -21.61 -15.80
C GLY A 564 12.71 -22.28 -15.69
N SER A 565 13.78 -21.66 -16.19
CA SER A 565 15.13 -22.24 -16.10
C SER A 565 15.84 -21.77 -14.83
N LEU A 566 16.01 -22.67 -13.88
CA LEU A 566 16.76 -22.38 -12.64
C LEU A 566 18.18 -21.92 -12.96
N GLN A 567 18.79 -22.49 -13.99
CA GLN A 567 20.12 -22.09 -14.43
C GLN A 567 20.20 -20.64 -14.84
N ARG A 568 19.14 -20.14 -15.53
CA ARG A 568 19.08 -18.73 -15.92
C ARG A 568 18.92 -17.83 -14.70
N TYR A 569 18.08 -18.24 -13.75
CA TYR A 569 17.86 -17.44 -12.52
C TYR A 569 19.16 -17.31 -11.72
N LEU A 570 19.88 -18.44 -11.57
CA LEU A 570 21.16 -18.42 -10.86
C LEU A 570 22.18 -17.56 -11.62
N ALA A 571 22.19 -17.63 -12.94
CA ALA A 571 23.13 -16.82 -13.74
C ALA A 571 22.85 -15.33 -13.58
N TRP A 572 21.55 -14.92 -13.58
CA TRP A 572 21.18 -13.52 -13.33
C TRP A 572 21.58 -13.08 -11.92
N LEU A 573 21.26 -13.91 -10.91
CA LEU A 573 21.55 -13.59 -9.52
C LEU A 573 23.05 -13.43 -9.28
N LEU A 574 23.83 -14.46 -9.69
CA LEU A 574 25.27 -14.45 -9.48
C LEU A 574 25.96 -13.39 -10.33
N GLY A 575 25.48 -13.18 -11.56
CA GLY A 575 26.01 -12.14 -12.42
C GLY A 575 25.79 -10.74 -11.87
N ALA A 576 24.59 -10.47 -11.37
CA ALA A 576 24.30 -9.18 -10.76
C ALA A 576 25.15 -8.95 -9.50
N ALA A 577 25.25 -9.97 -8.64
CA ALA A 577 26.07 -9.87 -7.43
C ALA A 577 27.54 -9.63 -7.79
N LEU A 578 28.05 -10.35 -8.81
CA LEU A 578 29.41 -10.19 -9.29
C LEU A 578 29.67 -8.75 -9.75
N VAL A 579 28.75 -8.18 -10.54
CA VAL A 579 28.92 -6.82 -11.06
C VAL A 579 28.92 -5.80 -9.91
N VAL A 580 27.95 -5.89 -9.00
CA VAL A 580 27.82 -4.91 -7.90
C VAL A 580 29.08 -4.92 -7.02
N VAL A 581 29.52 -6.11 -6.59
CA VAL A 581 30.69 -6.20 -5.70
C VAL A 581 31.99 -5.85 -6.44
N ALA A 582 32.10 -6.26 -7.73
CA ALA A 582 33.30 -5.95 -8.52
C ALA A 582 33.48 -4.43 -8.71
N VAL A 583 32.36 -3.70 -8.92
CA VAL A 583 32.40 -2.24 -9.05
C VAL A 583 32.93 -1.61 -7.76
N GLU A 584 32.50 -2.10 -6.60
CA GLU A 584 32.96 -1.59 -5.30
C GLU A 584 34.41 -1.92 -5.03
N LEU A 585 34.90 -3.09 -5.48
CA LEU A 585 36.28 -3.50 -5.28
C LEU A 585 37.23 -3.02 -6.38
N ALA A 586 36.71 -2.40 -7.44
CA ALA A 586 37.53 -2.00 -8.58
C ALA A 586 38.72 -1.11 -8.20
N PRO A 587 38.63 -0.17 -7.25
CA PRO A 587 39.83 0.53 -6.81
C PRO A 587 40.81 -0.42 -6.11
N LEU A 588 41.97 -0.66 -6.72
CA LEU A 588 42.95 -1.61 -6.19
C LEU A 588 43.41 -1.32 -4.76
N ALA A 589 43.33 -0.03 -4.38
CA ALA A 589 43.67 0.39 -3.02
C ALA A 589 42.74 -0.19 -1.96
N ARG A 590 41.52 -0.64 -2.37
CA ARG A 590 40.58 -1.26 -1.44
C ARG A 590 40.89 -2.75 -1.19
N LEU A 591 41.77 -3.37 -1.98
CA LEU A 591 41.99 -4.82 -1.87
C LEU A 591 42.90 -5.18 -0.71
N THR A 592 43.88 -4.33 -0.36
CA THR A 592 44.87 -4.65 0.64
C THR A 592 44.76 -3.71 1.84
N GLY A 593 44.75 -4.29 3.04
CA GLY A 593 44.81 -3.55 4.29
C GLY A 593 46.19 -3.60 4.91
N SER A 594 46.31 -3.05 6.12
CA SER A 594 47.60 -2.95 6.82
C SER A 594 47.94 -4.16 7.71
N ARG A 595 46.95 -5.05 7.93
CA ARG A 595 47.11 -6.20 8.82
C ARG A 595 47.79 -7.35 8.10
N GLY A 596 48.85 -7.95 8.72
CA GLY A 596 49.52 -9.12 8.16
C GLY A 596 48.72 -10.40 8.29
N LEU A 597 48.88 -11.29 7.36
CA LEU A 597 48.21 -12.61 7.38
C LEU A 597 48.96 -13.56 8.34
N THR A 598 48.19 -14.41 9.02
CA THR A 598 48.71 -15.44 9.91
C THR A 598 49.41 -16.53 9.09
N PRO A 599 50.59 -17.02 9.50
CA PRO A 599 51.25 -18.09 8.79
C PRO A 599 50.41 -19.39 8.75
N LEU A 600 50.47 -20.08 7.65
CA LEU A 600 49.68 -21.31 7.41
C LEU A 600 50.54 -22.53 7.71
N ASP A 601 50.11 -23.38 8.65
CA ASP A 601 50.84 -24.66 8.95
C ASP A 601 50.48 -25.74 7.93
N GLY A 602 51.34 -26.80 7.86
CA GLY A 602 51.19 -27.84 6.84
C GLY A 602 49.88 -28.62 6.91
N ILE A 603 49.41 -28.89 8.13
CA ILE A 603 48.16 -29.65 8.28
C ILE A 603 46.96 -28.82 7.79
N THR A 604 46.93 -27.55 8.13
CA THR A 604 45.86 -26.66 7.68
C THR A 604 45.91 -26.50 6.16
N ALA A 605 47.12 -26.34 5.60
CA ALA A 605 47.30 -26.23 4.15
C ALA A 605 46.79 -27.49 3.41
N LEU A 606 47.11 -28.69 3.95
CA LEU A 606 46.65 -29.94 3.37
C LEU A 606 45.12 -30.03 3.43
N GLY A 607 44.51 -29.66 4.58
CA GLY A 607 43.06 -29.65 4.73
C GLY A 607 42.37 -28.71 3.73
N MET A 608 42.91 -27.50 3.55
CA MET A 608 42.41 -26.54 2.56
C MET A 608 42.51 -27.05 1.13
N LEU A 609 43.65 -27.74 0.79
CA LEU A 609 43.82 -28.32 -0.53
C LEU A 609 42.81 -29.44 -0.80
N VAL A 610 42.56 -30.31 0.19
CA VAL A 610 41.58 -31.40 0.05
C VAL A 610 40.16 -30.80 -0.05
N LEU A 611 39.87 -29.76 0.70
CA LEU A 611 38.58 -29.07 0.63
C LEU A 611 38.37 -28.46 -0.77
N ALA A 612 39.37 -27.75 -1.29
CA ALA A 612 39.30 -27.17 -2.64
C ALA A 612 39.13 -28.26 -3.70
N PHE A 613 39.88 -29.37 -3.57
CA PHE A 613 39.79 -30.50 -4.48
C PHE A 613 38.42 -31.16 -4.40
N SER A 614 37.82 -31.31 -3.21
CA SER A 614 36.49 -31.90 -3.05
C SER A 614 35.40 -31.02 -3.69
N GLY A 615 35.54 -29.67 -3.59
CA GLY A 615 34.66 -28.76 -4.28
C GLY A 615 34.73 -28.91 -5.79
N LEU A 616 35.96 -28.94 -6.33
CA LEU A 616 36.16 -29.12 -7.76
C LEU A 616 35.63 -30.48 -8.23
N ALA A 617 35.90 -31.54 -7.44
CA ALA A 617 35.44 -32.89 -7.78
C ALA A 617 33.90 -32.96 -7.77
N THR A 618 33.26 -32.31 -6.81
CA THR A 618 31.81 -32.25 -6.78
C THR A 618 31.27 -31.62 -8.09
N ALA A 619 31.91 -30.53 -8.56
CA ALA A 619 31.50 -29.88 -9.80
C ALA A 619 31.76 -30.80 -11.02
N LEU A 620 32.87 -31.49 -11.05
CA LEU A 620 33.19 -32.39 -12.17
C LEU A 620 32.29 -33.62 -12.24
N PHE A 621 31.93 -34.15 -11.07
CA PHE A 621 31.10 -35.35 -10.99
C PHE A 621 29.63 -35.06 -10.76
N HIS A 622 29.20 -33.80 -10.95
CA HIS A 622 27.80 -33.37 -10.64
C HIS A 622 26.75 -34.20 -11.37
N ARG A 623 27.05 -34.79 -12.52
CA ARG A 623 26.11 -35.60 -13.28
C ARG A 623 25.83 -36.96 -12.63
N MET A 624 26.77 -37.46 -11.80
CA MET A 624 26.57 -38.67 -11.02
C MET A 624 26.10 -38.27 -9.62
N ARG A 625 24.80 -38.16 -9.45
CA ARG A 625 24.19 -37.49 -8.27
C ARG A 625 24.70 -38.06 -6.95
N LEU A 626 24.72 -39.41 -6.80
CA LEU A 626 25.14 -40.00 -5.54
C LEU A 626 26.63 -39.76 -5.28
N VAL A 627 27.48 -39.86 -6.32
CA VAL A 627 28.93 -39.61 -6.20
C VAL A 627 29.17 -38.15 -5.79
N ALA A 628 28.50 -37.22 -6.45
CA ALA A 628 28.59 -35.79 -6.12
C ALA A 628 28.17 -35.51 -4.67
N LEU A 629 27.09 -36.14 -4.21
CA LEU A 629 26.62 -35.99 -2.85
C LEU A 629 27.63 -36.50 -1.83
N LEU A 630 28.23 -37.66 -2.09
CA LEU A 630 29.25 -38.24 -1.20
C LEU A 630 30.50 -37.36 -1.13
N ILE A 631 30.93 -36.82 -2.27
CA ILE A 631 32.08 -35.89 -2.30
C ILE A 631 31.75 -34.61 -1.52
N LEU A 632 30.54 -34.09 -1.70
CA LEU A 632 30.06 -32.89 -0.97
C LEU A 632 30.06 -33.14 0.54
N SER A 633 29.72 -34.35 0.94
CA SER A 633 29.77 -34.74 2.36
C SER A 633 31.22 -34.72 2.91
N VAL A 634 32.17 -35.08 2.09
CA VAL A 634 33.59 -34.97 2.47
C VAL A 634 33.94 -33.49 2.73
N ALA A 635 33.48 -32.61 1.85
CA ALA A 635 33.69 -31.17 2.03
C ALA A 635 33.05 -30.68 3.38
N GLY A 636 31.84 -31.12 3.70
CA GLY A 636 31.19 -30.79 4.96
C GLY A 636 31.98 -31.27 6.17
N LEU A 637 32.52 -32.51 6.10
CA LEU A 637 33.36 -33.05 7.17
C LEU A 637 34.65 -32.23 7.33
N LEU A 638 35.25 -31.81 6.23
CA LEU A 638 36.48 -30.99 6.30
C LEU A 638 36.20 -29.63 6.95
N VAL A 639 35.02 -29.03 6.68
CA VAL A 639 34.63 -27.80 7.34
C VAL A 639 34.44 -28.02 8.86
N ALA A 640 33.84 -29.16 9.26
CA ALA A 640 33.70 -29.48 10.67
C ALA A 640 35.08 -29.65 11.35
N LEU A 641 36.00 -30.33 10.65
CA LEU A 641 37.36 -30.50 11.14
C LEU A 641 38.12 -29.18 11.23
N ALA A 642 37.88 -28.25 10.31
CA ALA A 642 38.43 -26.90 10.37
C ALA A 642 37.92 -26.14 11.60
N PHE A 643 36.61 -26.22 11.90
CA PHE A 643 36.08 -25.63 13.10
C PHE A 643 36.75 -26.17 14.36
N ALA A 644 36.92 -27.51 14.42
CA ALA A 644 37.58 -28.15 15.56
C ALA A 644 39.07 -27.71 15.62
N ARG A 645 39.73 -27.61 14.48
CA ARG A 645 41.16 -27.20 14.41
C ARG A 645 41.35 -25.77 14.92
N PHE A 646 40.39 -24.89 14.64
CA PHE A 646 40.45 -23.47 15.03
C PHE A 646 39.72 -23.17 16.31
N SER A 647 39.50 -24.17 17.17
CA SER A 647 39.00 -24.06 18.54
C SER A 647 37.53 -23.56 18.60
N ALA A 648 36.72 -24.05 17.65
CA ALA A 648 35.28 -23.77 17.61
C ALA A 648 34.51 -25.10 17.75
N PRO A 649 34.55 -25.77 18.92
CA PRO A 649 33.92 -27.10 19.04
C PRO A 649 32.39 -27.10 18.90
N ASP A 650 31.69 -26.06 19.33
CA ASP A 650 30.24 -25.94 19.13
C ASP A 650 29.88 -25.93 17.63
N LEU A 651 30.65 -25.15 16.86
CA LEU A 651 30.42 -25.05 15.42
C LEU A 651 30.79 -26.39 14.72
N ALA A 652 31.82 -27.10 15.21
CA ALA A 652 32.17 -28.40 14.67
C ALA A 652 31.04 -29.41 14.90
N LEU A 653 30.49 -29.47 16.10
CA LEU A 653 29.37 -30.36 16.43
C LEU A 653 28.14 -30.03 15.62
N THR A 654 27.81 -28.73 15.49
CA THR A 654 26.66 -28.27 14.72
C THR A 654 26.83 -28.67 13.25
N GLN A 655 28.00 -28.38 12.64
CA GLN A 655 28.25 -28.68 11.25
C GLN A 655 28.13 -30.19 10.99
N LEU A 656 28.68 -31.01 11.87
CA LEU A 656 28.64 -32.48 11.70
C LEU A 656 27.18 -32.98 11.80
N SER A 657 26.42 -32.48 12.77
CA SER A 657 25.01 -32.87 12.97
C SER A 657 24.13 -32.43 11.80
N VAL A 658 24.29 -31.19 11.34
CA VAL A 658 23.55 -30.67 10.18
C VAL A 658 23.89 -31.46 8.92
N GLU A 659 25.17 -31.81 8.76
CA GLU A 659 25.61 -32.59 7.59
C GLU A 659 24.89 -33.94 7.55
N VAL A 660 24.76 -34.65 8.68
CA VAL A 660 24.06 -35.94 8.74
C VAL A 660 22.61 -35.79 8.35
N VAL A 661 21.90 -34.79 8.92
CA VAL A 661 20.47 -34.54 8.62
C VAL A 661 20.31 -34.19 7.13
N THR A 662 21.16 -33.30 6.61
CA THR A 662 21.11 -32.87 5.21
C THR A 662 21.36 -34.05 4.26
N MET A 663 22.33 -34.88 4.57
CA MET A 663 22.63 -36.07 3.74
C MET A 663 21.43 -37.00 3.67
N VAL A 664 20.76 -37.26 4.81
CA VAL A 664 19.56 -38.09 4.83
C VAL A 664 18.44 -37.47 3.97
N LEU A 665 18.20 -36.17 4.09
CA LEU A 665 17.20 -35.47 3.30
C LEU A 665 17.48 -35.56 1.80
N LEU A 666 18.73 -35.34 1.41
CA LEU A 666 19.15 -35.40 0.01
C LEU A 666 19.08 -36.82 -0.55
N MET A 667 19.42 -37.80 0.26
CA MET A 667 19.31 -39.20 -0.16
C MET A 667 17.86 -39.63 -0.36
N LEU A 668 16.95 -39.13 0.48
CA LEU A 668 15.50 -39.34 0.29
C LEU A 668 15.05 -38.71 -1.03
N ALA A 669 15.53 -37.49 -1.34
CA ALA A 669 15.19 -36.85 -2.61
C ALA A 669 15.75 -37.64 -3.81
N LEU A 670 16.96 -38.16 -3.71
CA LEU A 670 17.57 -38.93 -4.79
C LEU A 670 16.81 -40.25 -5.09
N TYR A 671 16.04 -40.76 -4.15
CA TYR A 671 15.22 -41.95 -4.34
C TYR A 671 14.28 -41.77 -5.55
N PHE A 672 13.77 -40.54 -5.76
CA PHE A 672 12.82 -40.24 -6.81
C PHE A 672 13.46 -39.68 -8.09
N LEU A 673 14.79 -39.61 -8.16
CA LEU A 673 15.52 -39.03 -9.27
C LEU A 673 16.40 -40.05 -10.00
N PRO A 674 16.61 -39.88 -11.30
CA PRO A 674 17.55 -40.79 -12.02
C PRO A 674 18.96 -40.70 -11.42
N SER A 675 19.73 -41.78 -11.55
CA SER A 675 21.10 -41.84 -11.02
C SER A 675 22.04 -40.84 -11.69
N ARG A 676 21.73 -40.44 -12.94
CA ARG A 676 22.53 -39.47 -13.69
C ARG A 676 21.67 -38.34 -14.21
N THR A 677 22.22 -37.13 -14.16
CA THR A 677 21.58 -35.95 -14.75
C THR A 677 21.76 -36.00 -16.28
N PRO A 678 20.73 -35.79 -17.08
CA PRO A 678 20.88 -35.71 -18.54
C PRO A 678 21.84 -34.59 -18.95
N ALA A 679 22.45 -34.74 -20.11
CA ALA A 679 23.32 -33.70 -20.66
C ALA A 679 22.47 -32.65 -21.36
N GLU A 680 22.15 -31.59 -20.63
CA GLU A 680 21.28 -30.52 -21.14
C GLU A 680 22.02 -29.25 -21.53
N SER A 681 23.29 -29.13 -21.10
CA SER A 681 24.06 -27.92 -21.30
C SER A 681 24.80 -27.93 -22.65
N SER A 682 24.69 -26.82 -23.36
CA SER A 682 25.54 -26.59 -24.53
C SER A 682 26.94 -26.16 -24.07
N SER A 683 27.90 -26.20 -24.99
CA SER A 683 29.28 -25.76 -24.71
C SER A 683 29.30 -24.28 -24.27
N LEU A 684 28.44 -23.45 -24.86
CA LEU A 684 28.37 -22.03 -24.50
C LEU A 684 27.82 -21.85 -23.07
N ARG A 685 26.85 -22.67 -22.69
CA ARG A 685 26.35 -22.65 -21.29
C ARG A 685 27.44 -23.10 -20.32
N GLY A 686 28.18 -24.14 -20.67
CA GLY A 686 29.28 -24.59 -19.86
C GLY A 686 30.33 -23.51 -19.65
N LEU A 687 30.71 -22.81 -20.72
CA LEU A 687 31.66 -21.71 -20.64
C LEU A 687 31.13 -20.59 -19.75
N ARG A 688 29.84 -20.21 -19.90
CA ARG A 688 29.18 -19.22 -19.04
C ARG A 688 29.27 -19.64 -17.57
N ASP A 689 28.93 -20.89 -17.29
CA ASP A 689 28.90 -21.40 -15.92
C ASP A 689 30.28 -21.41 -15.27
N VAL A 690 31.31 -21.81 -16.05
CA VAL A 690 32.70 -21.76 -15.57
C VAL A 690 33.14 -20.31 -15.31
N ALA A 691 32.76 -19.37 -16.20
CA ALA A 691 33.10 -17.96 -16.04
C ALA A 691 32.42 -17.37 -14.79
N LEU A 692 31.12 -17.68 -14.60
CA LEU A 692 30.38 -17.21 -13.43
C LEU A 692 30.94 -17.81 -12.13
N ALA A 693 31.16 -19.12 -12.11
CA ALA A 693 31.71 -19.80 -10.93
C ALA A 693 33.12 -19.31 -10.59
N GLY A 694 33.97 -19.16 -11.60
CA GLY A 694 35.33 -18.64 -11.41
C GLY A 694 35.29 -17.18 -10.95
N GLY A 695 34.41 -16.37 -11.56
CA GLY A 695 34.25 -14.96 -11.17
C GLY A 695 33.77 -14.81 -9.74
N VAL A 696 32.76 -15.57 -9.36
CA VAL A 696 32.22 -15.50 -7.97
C VAL A 696 33.27 -16.00 -6.98
N GLY A 697 33.93 -17.11 -7.29
CA GLY A 697 34.98 -17.64 -6.43
C GLY A 697 36.13 -16.64 -6.24
N MET A 698 36.59 -16.03 -7.35
CA MET A 698 37.65 -15.01 -7.28
C MET A 698 37.19 -13.80 -6.48
N LEU A 699 35.93 -13.34 -6.71
CA LEU A 699 35.38 -12.18 -6.01
C LEU A 699 35.29 -12.42 -4.51
N VAL A 700 34.79 -13.61 -4.11
CA VAL A 700 34.69 -13.98 -2.68
C VAL A 700 36.09 -14.06 -2.06
N ALA A 701 37.08 -14.64 -2.78
CA ALA A 701 38.45 -14.70 -2.29
C ALA A 701 39.06 -13.30 -2.10
N LEU A 702 38.84 -12.41 -3.08
CA LEU A 702 39.35 -11.03 -2.99
C LEU A 702 38.64 -10.25 -1.85
N LEU A 703 37.33 -10.45 -1.69
CA LEU A 703 36.59 -9.82 -0.62
C LEU A 703 37.07 -10.31 0.75
N ALA A 704 37.26 -11.64 0.88
CA ALA A 704 37.81 -12.22 2.11
C ALA A 704 39.20 -11.67 2.41
N TYR A 705 40.06 -11.61 1.39
CA TYR A 705 41.40 -11.03 1.54
C TYR A 705 41.34 -9.59 1.98
N ALA A 706 40.46 -8.77 1.37
CA ALA A 706 40.30 -7.37 1.72
C ALA A 706 39.87 -7.20 3.17
N VAL A 707 38.93 -8.03 3.64
CA VAL A 707 38.44 -7.98 5.02
C VAL A 707 39.51 -8.46 6.00
N LEU A 708 40.17 -9.58 5.70
CA LEU A 708 41.17 -10.21 6.61
C LEU A 708 42.41 -9.36 6.79
N THR A 709 42.76 -8.53 5.82
CA THR A 709 43.94 -7.66 5.93
C THR A 709 43.67 -6.33 6.59
N ARG A 710 42.45 -6.06 7.02
CA ARG A 710 42.09 -4.79 7.68
C ARG A 710 42.02 -4.95 9.19
N PRO A 711 42.58 -3.98 9.95
CA PRO A 711 42.38 -3.98 11.41
C PRO A 711 40.93 -3.65 11.73
N TYR A 712 40.41 -4.27 12.76
CA TYR A 712 39.06 -3.99 13.25
C TYR A 712 39.04 -4.14 14.77
N GLU A 713 38.15 -3.45 15.42
CA GLU A 713 37.89 -3.61 16.85
C GLU A 713 36.79 -4.63 17.04
N SER A 714 37.14 -5.71 17.73
CA SER A 714 36.18 -6.79 17.97
C SER A 714 35.40 -6.52 19.27
N ILE A 715 34.12 -6.84 19.27
CA ILE A 715 33.30 -6.82 20.51
C ILE A 715 33.42 -8.12 21.28
N ALA A 716 34.27 -9.05 20.83
CA ALA A 716 34.48 -10.35 21.48
C ALA A 716 34.95 -10.20 22.93
N GLY A 717 35.74 -9.17 23.23
CA GLY A 717 36.19 -8.89 24.59
C GLY A 717 35.04 -8.79 25.59
N PHE A 718 33.99 -8.04 25.21
CA PHE A 718 32.79 -7.90 26.06
C PHE A 718 32.19 -9.28 26.40
N PHE A 719 32.05 -10.13 25.41
CA PHE A 719 31.40 -11.43 25.61
C PHE A 719 32.26 -12.36 26.47
N VAL A 720 33.58 -12.36 26.24
CA VAL A 720 34.49 -13.18 27.04
C VAL A 720 34.50 -12.73 28.52
N GLU A 721 34.53 -11.43 28.75
CA GLU A 721 34.58 -10.87 30.12
C GLU A 721 33.25 -11.05 30.89
N ASN A 722 32.13 -11.00 30.17
CA ASN A 722 30.81 -11.01 30.81
C ASN A 722 30.08 -12.33 30.73
N SER A 723 30.59 -13.33 30.04
CA SER A 723 29.92 -14.63 29.86
C SER A 723 29.58 -15.29 31.20
N VAL A 724 30.55 -15.35 32.12
CA VAL A 724 30.33 -16.00 33.44
C VAL A 724 29.59 -15.03 34.37
N SER A 725 30.09 -13.82 34.51
CA SER A 725 29.58 -12.84 35.46
C SER A 725 28.19 -12.32 35.12
N GLY A 726 27.90 -12.13 33.81
CA GLY A 726 26.63 -11.62 33.35
C GLY A 726 25.67 -12.67 32.82
N GLY A 727 26.20 -13.76 32.26
CA GLY A 727 25.41 -14.82 31.65
C GLY A 727 25.43 -16.17 32.38
N GLY A 728 26.29 -16.30 33.36
CA GLY A 728 26.31 -17.51 34.20
C GLY A 728 26.85 -18.75 33.48
N GLY A 729 27.65 -18.60 32.41
CA GLY A 729 28.13 -19.76 31.66
C GLY A 729 29.54 -19.63 31.12
N TYR A 730 30.28 -20.73 31.13
CA TYR A 730 31.63 -20.76 30.57
C TYR A 730 31.64 -20.97 29.06
N ASN A 731 30.53 -21.43 28.46
CA ASN A 731 30.40 -21.60 27.02
C ASN A 731 29.97 -20.28 26.41
N VAL A 732 30.94 -19.45 26.02
CA VAL A 732 30.68 -18.09 25.50
C VAL A 732 29.75 -18.13 24.29
N VAL A 733 29.92 -19.12 23.38
CA VAL A 733 29.09 -19.23 22.18
C VAL A 733 27.62 -19.44 22.56
N ASN A 734 27.36 -20.38 23.47
CA ASN A 734 25.98 -20.65 23.88
C ASN A 734 25.38 -19.48 24.63
N VAL A 735 26.17 -18.81 25.51
CA VAL A 735 25.69 -17.65 26.25
C VAL A 735 25.30 -16.51 25.30
N ILE A 736 26.08 -16.28 24.23
CA ILE A 736 25.72 -15.30 23.20
C ILE A 736 24.38 -15.69 22.56
N LEU A 737 24.24 -16.96 22.17
CA LEU A 737 23.07 -17.43 21.40
C LEU A 737 21.77 -17.40 22.22
N VAL A 738 21.81 -17.75 23.50
CA VAL A 738 20.59 -17.92 24.29
C VAL A 738 20.36 -16.81 25.33
N ASP A 739 21.34 -15.94 25.54
CA ASP A 739 21.26 -14.88 26.54
C ASP A 739 21.52 -13.51 25.88
N PHE A 740 22.79 -13.15 25.62
CA PHE A 740 23.14 -11.80 25.19
C PHE A 740 22.50 -11.41 23.85
N ARG A 741 22.38 -12.36 22.93
CA ARG A 741 21.71 -12.16 21.65
C ARG A 741 20.59 -13.17 21.41
N GLY A 742 19.86 -13.50 22.46
CA GLY A 742 18.74 -14.45 22.38
C GLY A 742 17.67 -14.05 21.37
N PHE A 743 17.51 -12.74 21.09
CA PHE A 743 16.56 -12.26 20.10
C PHE A 743 16.88 -12.79 18.69
N ASP A 744 18.17 -12.88 18.35
CA ASP A 744 18.59 -13.47 17.07
C ASP A 744 18.14 -14.93 16.97
N THR A 745 18.36 -15.71 18.04
CA THR A 745 17.99 -17.13 18.09
C THR A 745 16.48 -17.32 18.07
N LEU A 746 15.72 -16.41 18.70
CA LEU A 746 14.27 -16.44 18.62
C LEU A 746 13.81 -16.28 17.16
N GLY A 747 14.46 -15.38 16.41
CA GLY A 747 14.20 -15.24 14.99
C GLY A 747 14.56 -16.47 14.19
N GLU A 748 15.72 -17.09 14.50
CA GLU A 748 16.18 -18.30 13.82
C GLU A 748 15.22 -19.47 13.98
N ILE A 749 14.75 -19.74 15.22
CA ILE A 749 13.82 -20.84 15.45
C ILE A 749 12.44 -20.54 14.87
N SER A 750 12.04 -19.26 14.83
CA SER A 750 10.77 -18.87 14.19
C SER A 750 10.84 -19.16 12.68
N VAL A 751 11.94 -18.80 12.02
CA VAL A 751 12.14 -19.10 10.60
C VAL A 751 12.12 -20.61 10.37
N LEU A 752 12.80 -21.38 11.23
CA LEU A 752 12.84 -22.84 11.10
C LEU A 752 11.45 -23.46 11.23
N ALA A 753 10.65 -22.96 12.20
CA ALA A 753 9.26 -23.43 12.39
C ALA A 753 8.40 -23.07 11.19
N ILE A 754 8.55 -21.85 10.66
CA ILE A 754 7.81 -21.40 9.47
C ILE A 754 8.17 -22.27 8.26
N ALA A 755 9.46 -22.57 8.09
CA ALA A 755 9.93 -23.44 7.00
C ALA A 755 9.31 -24.84 7.11
N GLY A 756 9.29 -25.40 8.32
CA GLY A 756 8.69 -26.71 8.57
C GLY A 756 7.21 -26.73 8.24
N VAL A 757 6.46 -25.73 8.70
CA VAL A 757 5.03 -25.62 8.42
C VAL A 757 4.78 -25.37 6.94
N GLY A 758 5.62 -24.56 6.29
CA GLY A 758 5.53 -24.33 4.85
C GLY A 758 5.72 -25.58 4.03
N ILE A 759 6.72 -26.39 4.38
CA ILE A 759 6.97 -27.68 3.71
C ILE A 759 5.78 -28.61 3.94
N TYR A 760 5.28 -28.67 5.18
CA TYR A 760 4.08 -29.44 5.49
C TYR A 760 2.90 -29.04 4.60
N ALA A 761 2.65 -27.73 4.48
CA ALA A 761 1.55 -27.22 3.68
C ALA A 761 1.71 -27.53 2.19
N MET A 762 2.95 -27.48 1.68
CA MET A 762 3.23 -27.81 0.29
C MET A 762 3.07 -29.30 0.00
N LEU A 763 3.42 -30.16 0.95
CA LEU A 763 3.37 -31.60 0.77
C LEU A 763 2.00 -32.20 1.14
N ALA A 764 1.18 -31.44 1.89
CA ALA A 764 -0.17 -31.91 2.26
C ALA A 764 -1.04 -32.07 1.01
N GLY A 765 -1.53 -33.27 0.77
CA GLY A 765 -2.32 -33.53 -0.42
C GLY A 765 -1.50 -33.85 -1.68
N PHE A 766 -0.19 -33.81 -1.59
CA PHE A 766 0.69 -34.18 -2.71
C PHE A 766 0.91 -35.68 -2.65
N ALA A 767 0.62 -36.39 -3.75
CA ALA A 767 0.78 -37.82 -3.85
C ALA A 767 1.83 -38.18 -4.90
N LEU A 768 2.85 -38.88 -4.51
CA LEU A 768 3.86 -39.45 -5.43
C LEU A 768 3.74 -40.97 -5.37
N HIS A 769 3.61 -41.58 -6.52
CA HIS A 769 3.59 -43.04 -6.59
C HIS A 769 5.04 -43.58 -6.54
N LYS A 770 5.22 -44.55 -5.71
CA LYS A 770 6.53 -45.22 -5.62
C LYS A 770 6.86 -45.86 -6.98
N PRO A 771 8.01 -45.62 -7.56
CA PRO A 771 8.38 -46.27 -8.81
C PRO A 771 8.41 -47.80 -8.61
N THR A 772 7.93 -48.52 -9.62
CA THR A 772 7.93 -50.02 -9.56
C THR A 772 9.31 -50.59 -9.74
N CYS A 773 10.22 -49.84 -10.32
CA CYS A 773 11.60 -50.27 -10.57
C CYS A 773 12.56 -49.09 -10.38
N ASP A 774 13.85 -49.42 -10.26
CA ASP A 774 14.89 -48.40 -10.16
C ASP A 774 15.17 -47.79 -11.54
N PRO A 775 15.98 -46.72 -11.63
CA PRO A 775 16.29 -46.09 -12.91
C PRO A 775 16.96 -47.00 -13.92
N GLN A 776 17.49 -48.14 -13.51
CA GLN A 776 18.11 -49.14 -14.38
C GLN A 776 17.12 -50.24 -14.78
N GLY A 777 15.83 -50.14 -14.37
CA GLY A 777 14.81 -51.11 -14.72
C GLY A 777 14.76 -52.35 -13.86
N ARG A 778 15.49 -52.38 -12.75
CA ARG A 778 15.47 -53.51 -11.81
C ARG A 778 14.37 -53.30 -10.77
N ASN A 779 13.64 -54.35 -10.45
CA ASN A 779 12.60 -54.27 -9.41
C ASN A 779 13.22 -53.94 -8.04
N TRP A 780 12.51 -53.10 -7.28
CA TRP A 780 12.95 -52.80 -5.92
C TRP A 780 12.96 -54.09 -5.07
N ALA A 781 13.96 -54.21 -4.23
CA ALA A 781 14.09 -55.33 -3.30
C ALA A 781 12.92 -55.23 -2.27
N HIS A 782 12.19 -56.30 -2.11
CA HIS A 782 11.13 -56.42 -1.13
C HIS A 782 11.64 -56.95 0.21
N ALA A 783 12.92 -57.19 0.32
CA ALA A 783 13.51 -57.66 1.57
C ALA A 783 13.34 -56.64 2.69
N LYS A 784 13.04 -57.13 3.89
CA LYS A 784 13.00 -56.28 5.05
C LYS A 784 14.38 -55.68 5.35
N HIS A 785 14.40 -54.59 6.10
CA HIS A 785 15.64 -53.97 6.53
C HIS A 785 16.53 -54.99 7.26
N PRO A 786 17.85 -54.88 7.20
CA PRO A 786 18.71 -55.81 7.88
C PRO A 786 18.39 -55.89 9.37
N LEU A 787 18.25 -57.11 9.91
CA LEU A 787 17.91 -57.31 11.31
C LEU A 787 18.92 -56.64 12.24
N ILE A 788 20.19 -56.66 11.85
CA ILE A 788 21.29 -56.06 12.62
C ILE A 788 21.02 -54.54 12.76
N LEU A 789 20.65 -53.88 11.68
CA LEU A 789 20.39 -52.44 11.68
C LEU A 789 19.20 -52.14 12.56
N GLU A 790 18.11 -52.89 12.42
CA GLU A 790 16.90 -52.72 13.20
C GLU A 790 17.14 -52.93 14.72
N THR A 791 17.85 -53.99 15.04
CA THR A 791 18.17 -54.31 16.44
C THR A 791 19.11 -53.27 17.05
N LEU A 792 20.18 -52.94 16.35
CA LEU A 792 21.19 -52.00 16.82
C LEU A 792 20.59 -50.61 17.02
N SER A 793 19.77 -50.14 16.05
CA SER A 793 19.18 -48.82 16.15
C SER A 793 18.26 -48.70 17.36
N ARG A 794 17.54 -49.76 17.70
CA ARG A 794 16.67 -49.77 18.90
C ARG A 794 17.46 -49.68 20.20
N VAL A 795 18.61 -50.35 20.25
CA VAL A 795 19.52 -50.29 21.42
C VAL A 795 20.16 -48.90 21.51
N LEU A 796 20.56 -48.36 20.36
CA LEU A 796 21.21 -47.02 20.34
C LEU A 796 20.29 -45.88 20.65
N LEU A 797 18.98 -46.04 20.44
CA LEU A 797 18.02 -44.90 20.65
C LEU A 797 18.04 -44.32 22.05
N PRO A 798 17.84 -45.14 23.14
CA PRO A 798 17.88 -44.57 24.48
C PRO A 798 19.26 -43.99 24.82
N LEU A 799 20.36 -44.64 24.33
CA LEU A 799 21.69 -44.12 24.57
C LEU A 799 21.88 -42.77 23.88
N ALA A 800 21.43 -42.61 22.60
CA ALA A 800 21.55 -41.39 21.87
C ALA A 800 20.70 -40.28 22.50
N LEU A 801 19.51 -40.63 23.03
CA LEU A 801 18.67 -39.67 23.72
C LEU A 801 19.31 -39.25 25.05
N LEU A 802 19.95 -40.15 25.76
CA LEU A 802 20.71 -39.80 26.97
C LEU A 802 21.86 -38.84 26.65
N ILE A 803 22.58 -39.11 25.58
CA ILE A 803 23.69 -38.25 25.11
C ILE A 803 23.12 -36.88 24.74
N SER A 804 21.97 -36.83 24.08
CA SER A 804 21.34 -35.57 23.68
C SER A 804 20.96 -34.76 24.93
N VAL A 805 20.36 -35.39 25.95
CA VAL A 805 20.04 -34.68 27.20
C VAL A 805 21.31 -34.19 27.88
N PHE A 806 22.36 -34.97 27.87
CA PHE A 806 23.66 -34.57 28.44
C PHE A 806 24.22 -33.35 27.70
N ILE A 807 24.20 -33.38 26.36
CA ILE A 807 24.66 -32.24 25.53
C ILE A 807 23.82 -30.98 25.80
N PHE A 808 22.50 -31.17 25.95
CA PHE A 808 21.61 -30.06 26.26
C PHE A 808 21.96 -29.43 27.61
N LEU A 809 22.05 -30.24 28.63
CA LEU A 809 22.27 -29.75 30.00
C LEU A 809 23.63 -29.10 30.18
N ARG A 810 24.66 -29.59 29.49
CA ARG A 810 26.01 -29.04 29.63
C ARG A 810 26.23 -27.76 28.76
N GLY A 811 25.30 -27.45 27.87
CA GLY A 811 25.50 -26.42 26.82
C GLY A 811 25.85 -25.06 27.35
N HIS A 812 25.44 -24.72 28.56
CA HIS A 812 25.72 -23.38 29.13
C HIS A 812 27.20 -23.27 29.56
N ASN A 813 27.84 -24.40 29.87
CA ASN A 813 29.25 -24.38 30.38
C ASN A 813 30.25 -25.14 29.50
N LEU A 814 29.79 -26.08 28.68
CA LEU A 814 30.61 -26.91 27.78
C LEU A 814 29.99 -26.94 26.39
N PRO A 815 30.73 -27.36 25.37
CA PRO A 815 30.17 -27.44 24.03
C PRO A 815 28.88 -28.27 24.00
N GLY A 816 27.82 -27.66 23.45
CA GLY A 816 26.49 -28.27 23.41
C GLY A 816 25.41 -27.23 23.22
N GLY A 817 24.25 -27.47 23.87
CA GLY A 817 23.10 -26.56 23.83
C GLY A 817 21.91 -27.16 23.13
N GLY A 818 20.82 -26.40 23.07
CA GLY A 818 19.55 -26.87 22.56
C GLY A 818 19.56 -27.22 21.09
N PHE A 819 20.26 -26.42 20.26
CA PHE A 819 20.31 -26.66 18.83
C PHE A 819 21.04 -27.99 18.52
N ILE A 820 22.22 -28.15 19.07
CA ILE A 820 23.02 -29.38 18.85
C ILE A 820 22.29 -30.61 19.42
N ALA A 821 21.77 -30.50 20.64
CA ALA A 821 21.01 -31.59 21.25
C ALA A 821 19.78 -31.95 20.44
N GLY A 822 19.07 -30.93 19.92
CA GLY A 822 17.91 -31.13 19.05
C GLY A 822 18.28 -31.90 17.78
N LEU A 823 19.40 -31.54 17.16
CA LEU A 823 19.88 -32.26 15.97
C LEU A 823 20.26 -33.70 16.29
N VAL A 824 20.93 -33.95 17.42
CA VAL A 824 21.31 -35.32 17.84
C VAL A 824 20.04 -36.16 18.06
N THR A 825 19.03 -35.59 18.73
CA THR A 825 17.72 -36.25 18.90
C THR A 825 17.08 -36.56 17.55
N ALA A 826 17.09 -35.59 16.67
CA ALA A 826 16.51 -35.77 15.33
C ALA A 826 17.22 -36.89 14.57
N ILE A 827 18.56 -36.94 14.63
CA ILE A 827 19.34 -38.00 14.00
C ILE A 827 18.99 -39.38 14.57
N ALA A 828 18.85 -39.47 15.88
CA ALA A 828 18.48 -40.72 16.56
C ALA A 828 17.10 -41.21 16.10
N LEU A 829 16.14 -40.32 15.97
CA LEU A 829 14.80 -40.66 15.51
C LEU A 829 14.79 -40.96 14.01
N VAL A 830 15.56 -40.22 13.20
CA VAL A 830 15.71 -40.50 11.77
C VAL A 830 16.27 -41.89 11.57
N LEU A 831 17.24 -42.31 12.41
CA LEU A 831 17.81 -43.65 12.31
C LEU A 831 16.70 -44.69 12.54
N GLN A 832 15.72 -44.45 13.45
CA GLN A 832 14.59 -45.35 13.65
C GLN A 832 13.73 -45.39 12.38
N TYR A 833 13.48 -44.24 11.75
CA TYR A 833 12.72 -44.22 10.50
C TYR A 833 13.38 -45.02 9.38
N ILE A 834 14.70 -44.95 9.29
CA ILE A 834 15.47 -45.68 8.28
C ILE A 834 15.44 -47.17 8.58
N ALA A 835 15.66 -47.55 9.85
CA ALA A 835 15.86 -48.95 10.25
C ALA A 835 14.55 -49.73 10.33
N SER A 836 13.46 -49.11 10.80
CA SER A 836 12.18 -49.77 11.09
C SER A 836 11.01 -49.34 10.24
N GLY A 837 11.18 -48.24 9.47
CA GLY A 837 10.11 -47.69 8.60
C GLY A 837 9.20 -46.71 9.31
N SER A 838 8.53 -45.86 8.48
CA SER A 838 7.70 -44.77 9.02
C SER A 838 6.50 -45.29 9.81
N GLN A 839 5.83 -46.37 9.35
CA GLN A 839 4.66 -46.92 10.05
C GLN A 839 5.01 -47.40 11.46
N TRP A 840 6.14 -48.11 11.58
CA TRP A 840 6.58 -48.65 12.89
C TRP A 840 6.88 -47.51 13.88
N VAL A 841 7.56 -46.44 13.39
CA VAL A 841 7.94 -45.32 14.26
C VAL A 841 6.69 -44.54 14.70
N GLU A 842 5.78 -44.25 13.77
CA GLU A 842 4.58 -43.47 14.11
C GLU A 842 3.64 -44.19 15.05
N GLN A 843 3.58 -45.52 14.97
CA GLN A 843 2.77 -46.30 15.89
C GLN A 843 3.32 -46.30 17.34
N ARG A 844 4.66 -46.27 17.44
CA ARG A 844 5.32 -46.34 18.77
C ARG A 844 5.64 -44.97 19.34
N LEU A 845 5.83 -43.97 18.50
CA LEU A 845 6.15 -42.61 18.91
C LEU A 845 5.14 -41.66 18.23
N PRO A 846 3.91 -41.59 18.74
CA PRO A 846 2.87 -40.75 18.12
C PRO A 846 3.09 -39.28 18.49
N LEU A 847 4.18 -38.69 17.97
CA LEU A 847 4.55 -37.31 18.25
C LEU A 847 3.99 -36.40 17.17
N ASN A 848 3.43 -35.31 17.62
CA ASN A 848 2.96 -34.26 16.69
C ASN A 848 4.10 -33.24 16.49
N TYR A 849 4.85 -33.41 15.42
CA TYR A 849 6.05 -32.60 15.17
C TYR A 849 5.74 -31.14 14.95
N ALA A 850 4.60 -30.81 14.32
CA ALA A 850 4.19 -29.42 14.13
C ALA A 850 3.85 -28.76 15.47
N ALA A 851 3.14 -29.51 16.35
CA ALA A 851 2.83 -29.00 17.69
C ALA A 851 4.11 -28.82 18.51
N MET A 852 5.08 -29.75 18.34
CA MET A 852 6.37 -29.68 19.04
C MET A 852 7.15 -28.42 18.61
N ALA A 853 7.22 -28.15 17.30
CA ALA A 853 7.90 -26.95 16.80
C ALA A 853 7.21 -25.68 17.32
N GLY A 854 5.87 -25.66 17.27
CA GLY A 854 5.10 -24.53 17.78
C GLY A 854 5.28 -24.31 19.29
N ALA A 855 5.29 -25.39 20.05
CA ALA A 855 5.53 -25.33 21.51
C ALA A 855 6.92 -24.79 21.81
N GLY A 856 7.91 -25.16 20.99
CA GLY A 856 9.28 -24.67 21.16
C GLY A 856 9.35 -23.15 21.00
N VAL A 857 8.75 -22.63 19.92
CA VAL A 857 8.71 -21.18 19.69
C VAL A 857 7.94 -20.46 20.81
N LEU A 858 6.83 -21.05 21.24
CA LEU A 858 6.02 -20.50 22.33
C LEU A 858 6.79 -20.44 23.65
N ILE A 859 7.50 -21.51 24.01
CA ILE A 859 8.31 -21.54 25.22
C ILE A 859 9.39 -20.47 25.17
N ALA A 860 10.09 -20.34 24.04
CA ALA A 860 11.13 -19.32 23.89
C ALA A 860 10.53 -17.92 24.00
N GLY A 861 9.39 -17.66 23.35
CA GLY A 861 8.71 -16.37 23.41
C GLY A 861 8.21 -16.05 24.83
N LEU A 862 7.63 -17.03 25.51
CA LEU A 862 7.14 -16.83 26.88
C LEU A 862 8.30 -16.59 27.86
N THR A 863 9.45 -17.23 27.62
CA THR A 863 10.65 -16.97 28.44
C THR A 863 11.05 -15.49 28.26
N GLY A 864 10.98 -14.98 27.03
CA GLY A 864 11.27 -13.56 26.77
C GLY A 864 10.27 -12.62 27.43
N LEU A 865 8.98 -12.96 27.37
CA LEU A 865 7.92 -12.15 27.99
C LEU A 865 8.01 -12.19 29.51
N GLY A 866 8.52 -13.28 30.07
CA GLY A 866 8.64 -13.45 31.52
C GLY A 866 9.46 -12.36 32.18
N SER A 867 10.44 -11.81 31.49
CA SER A 867 11.27 -10.72 32.04
C SER A 867 10.45 -9.46 32.32
N TRP A 868 9.36 -9.22 31.56
CA TRP A 868 8.47 -8.08 31.79
C TRP A 868 7.75 -8.15 33.15
N LEU A 869 7.48 -9.37 33.64
CA LEU A 869 6.83 -9.54 34.95
C LEU A 869 7.70 -9.01 36.08
N PHE A 870 8.99 -8.90 35.85
CA PHE A 870 9.96 -8.42 36.84
C PHE A 870 10.46 -6.99 36.50
N GLY A 871 9.86 -6.33 35.52
CA GLY A 871 10.18 -4.97 35.14
C GLY A 871 11.44 -4.81 34.28
N TYR A 872 11.89 -5.87 33.62
CA TYR A 872 13.07 -5.86 32.76
C TYR A 872 12.71 -5.90 31.29
N PRO A 873 13.59 -5.47 30.42
CA PRO A 873 13.33 -5.56 28.97
C PRO A 873 13.13 -7.02 28.50
N PHE A 874 12.50 -7.17 27.33
CA PHE A 874 12.23 -8.46 26.71
C PHE A 874 13.51 -9.29 26.61
N LEU A 875 13.42 -10.57 26.97
CA LEU A 875 14.53 -11.55 26.92
C LEU A 875 15.69 -11.23 27.87
N THR A 876 15.46 -10.44 28.92
CA THR A 876 16.46 -10.30 29.99
C THR A 876 16.54 -11.61 30.75
N SER A 877 17.75 -12.19 30.85
CA SER A 877 17.97 -13.45 31.46
C SER A 877 18.47 -13.28 32.92
N ALA A 878 18.28 -14.32 33.73
CA ALA A 878 18.75 -14.39 35.11
C ALA A 878 19.26 -15.79 35.40
N PHE A 879 20.24 -15.89 36.26
CA PHE A 879 20.78 -17.19 36.67
C PHE A 879 21.06 -17.18 38.15
N GLY A 880 21.16 -18.38 38.73
CA GLY A 880 21.43 -18.53 40.16
C GLY A 880 21.96 -19.92 40.46
N HIS A 881 22.61 -20.04 41.60
CA HIS A 881 23.16 -21.29 42.11
C HIS A 881 22.26 -21.80 43.23
N PHE A 882 21.82 -23.04 43.11
CA PHE A 882 20.91 -23.68 44.04
C PHE A 882 21.52 -24.96 44.60
N GLU A 883 21.61 -25.08 45.92
CA GLU A 883 22.08 -26.33 46.55
C GLU A 883 20.91 -27.29 46.74
N LEU A 884 20.96 -28.39 46.06
CA LEU A 884 19.94 -29.45 46.17
C LEU A 884 20.47 -30.60 47.00
N PRO A 885 19.72 -31.10 48.01
CA PRO A 885 20.15 -32.27 48.77
C PRO A 885 20.39 -33.47 47.84
N LEU A 886 21.49 -34.17 48.06
CA LEU A 886 21.93 -35.36 47.33
C LEU A 886 22.55 -35.09 45.93
N ILE A 887 22.31 -33.92 45.32
CA ILE A 887 22.81 -33.63 44.00
C ILE A 887 23.97 -32.59 44.05
N GLY A 888 23.92 -31.71 45.07
CA GLY A 888 24.91 -30.66 45.20
C GLY A 888 24.47 -29.36 44.60
N GLU A 889 25.44 -28.49 44.31
CA GLU A 889 25.19 -27.17 43.72
C GLU A 889 24.83 -27.31 42.26
N ILE A 890 23.69 -26.74 41.86
CA ILE A 890 23.24 -26.70 40.48
C ILE A 890 23.03 -25.23 40.08
N GLU A 891 23.61 -24.87 38.97
CA GLU A 891 23.40 -23.58 38.34
C GLU A 891 22.20 -23.68 37.40
N LEU A 892 21.23 -22.79 37.58
CA LEU A 892 20.05 -22.69 36.69
C LEU A 892 19.96 -21.28 36.14
N ALA A 893 19.71 -21.21 34.84
CA ALA A 893 19.54 -19.93 34.12
C ALA A 893 18.21 -19.95 33.35
N THR A 894 17.54 -18.81 33.27
CA THR A 894 16.35 -18.69 32.43
C THR A 894 16.68 -18.93 30.98
N ALA A 895 17.93 -18.66 30.56
CA ALA A 895 18.41 -18.98 29.23
C ALA A 895 18.29 -20.45 28.87
N MET A 896 18.35 -21.35 29.89
CA MET A 896 18.17 -22.79 29.68
C MET A 896 16.74 -23.11 29.26
N LEU A 897 15.75 -22.39 29.81
CA LEU A 897 14.34 -22.56 29.42
C LEU A 897 14.15 -22.08 27.96
N PHE A 898 14.76 -20.97 27.60
CA PHE A 898 14.78 -20.49 26.21
C PHE A 898 15.40 -21.56 25.31
N ASP A 899 16.51 -22.15 25.72
CA ASP A 899 17.23 -23.17 24.96
C ASP A 899 16.40 -24.46 24.81
N LEU A 900 15.54 -24.77 25.79
CA LEU A 900 14.58 -25.88 25.67
C LEU A 900 13.59 -25.58 24.52
N GLY A 901 13.17 -24.35 24.39
CA GLY A 901 12.36 -23.92 23.23
C GLY A 901 13.09 -24.14 21.92
N VAL A 902 14.38 -23.82 21.86
CA VAL A 902 15.22 -24.06 20.69
C VAL A 902 15.27 -25.57 20.37
N TYR A 903 15.51 -26.39 21.38
CA TYR A 903 15.57 -27.85 21.25
C TYR A 903 14.29 -28.42 20.64
N LEU A 904 13.14 -28.03 21.19
CA LEU A 904 11.84 -28.54 20.73
C LEU A 904 11.55 -28.08 19.29
N THR A 905 11.91 -26.87 18.94
CA THR A 905 11.68 -26.36 17.59
C THR A 905 12.54 -27.12 16.59
N VAL A 906 13.82 -27.36 16.92
CA VAL A 906 14.75 -28.08 16.02
C VAL A 906 14.27 -29.51 15.80
N VAL A 907 13.94 -30.22 16.86
CA VAL A 907 13.44 -31.61 16.76
C VAL A 907 12.14 -31.65 15.96
N GLY A 908 11.21 -30.75 16.29
CA GLY A 908 9.91 -30.71 15.64
C GLY A 908 10.02 -30.40 14.15
N ALA A 909 10.77 -29.37 13.81
CA ALA A 909 10.91 -28.94 12.40
C ALA A 909 11.63 -30.03 11.57
N ALA A 910 12.76 -30.54 12.06
CA ALA A 910 13.53 -31.56 11.33
C ALA A 910 12.69 -32.84 11.08
N LEU A 911 11.98 -33.28 12.10
CA LEU A 911 11.19 -34.52 11.97
C LEU A 911 9.88 -34.28 11.19
N LEU A 912 9.32 -33.08 11.26
CA LEU A 912 8.15 -32.73 10.44
C LEU A 912 8.51 -32.86 8.94
N ILE A 913 9.63 -32.28 8.55
CA ILE A 913 10.10 -32.34 7.15
C ILE A 913 10.36 -33.82 6.75
N LEU A 914 11.10 -34.53 7.58
CA LEU A 914 11.49 -35.92 7.27
C LEU A 914 10.29 -36.86 7.21
N SER A 915 9.34 -36.72 8.16
CA SER A 915 8.18 -37.64 8.21
C SER A 915 7.29 -37.43 6.98
N TYR A 916 7.10 -36.18 6.54
CA TYR A 916 6.26 -35.90 5.36
C TYR A 916 6.95 -36.35 4.06
N LEU A 917 8.26 -36.16 3.94
CA LEU A 917 9.00 -36.66 2.77
C LEU A 917 8.96 -38.18 2.74
N GLY A 918 9.09 -38.83 3.90
CA GLY A 918 9.01 -40.28 4.00
C GLY A 918 7.64 -40.85 3.62
N LYS A 919 6.58 -40.13 3.97
CA LYS A 919 5.20 -40.57 3.67
C LYS A 919 4.91 -40.56 2.17
N LEU A 920 5.57 -39.70 1.39
CA LEU A 920 5.34 -39.65 -0.05
C LEU A 920 5.59 -41.01 -0.73
N SER A 921 6.48 -41.85 -0.16
CA SER A 921 6.81 -43.14 -0.72
C SER A 921 5.84 -44.28 -0.29
N LEU A 922 4.91 -43.96 0.61
CA LEU A 922 3.98 -44.95 1.17
C LEU A 922 2.56 -44.86 0.59
N MET A 923 2.31 -43.91 -0.30
CA MET A 923 0.98 -43.79 -0.88
C MET A 923 0.63 -45.04 -1.69
N PRO A 924 -0.52 -45.69 -1.42
CA PRO A 924 -0.92 -46.87 -2.19
C PRO A 924 -1.18 -46.50 -3.65
N GLU A 925 -0.90 -47.49 -4.54
CA GLU A 925 -1.28 -47.34 -5.94
C GLU A 925 -2.77 -47.09 -6.05
N PRO A 926 -3.20 -46.20 -6.91
CA PRO A 926 -4.63 -46.02 -7.13
C PRO A 926 -5.20 -47.36 -7.61
N VAL A 927 -6.21 -47.86 -6.91
CA VAL A 927 -6.89 -49.10 -7.33
C VAL A 927 -7.50 -48.80 -8.67
N UNK A 928 -6.97 -49.16 -9.60
CA UNK A 928 -7.33 -49.02 -10.60
C UNK A 928 -8.48 -49.35 -10.73
N GLN A 929 -9.37 -48.65 -11.02
CA GLN A 929 -10.76 -48.87 -11.32
C GLN A 929 -10.88 -49.73 -12.59
N GLU A 930 -10.55 -50.95 -12.44
CA GLU A 930 -10.75 -51.93 -13.52
C GLU A 930 -12.15 -52.62 -13.41
N GLU A 931 -13.16 -51.87 -12.95
CA GLU A 931 -14.53 -52.37 -13.02
C GLU A 931 -15.49 -51.25 -13.43
N ALA A 932 -15.41 -50.89 -14.68
CA ALA A 932 -16.46 -50.12 -15.33
C ALA A 932 -16.37 -50.33 -16.83
N LEU A 933 -16.65 -51.55 -17.27
CA LEU A 933 -17.01 -51.86 -18.67
C LEU A 933 -18.22 -52.77 -18.64
#